data_ea781376fd29890c484cb3be0b878776
#
_entry.id   ea781376fd29890c484cb3be0b878776
#
_cell.length_a   1.000
_cell.length_b   1.000
_cell.length_c   1.000
_cell.angle_alpha   90.00
_cell.angle_beta   90.00
_cell.angle_gamma   90.00
#
_symmetry.space_group_name_H-M   'P 1'
#
loop_
_entity.id
_entity.type
_entity.pdbx_description
1 polymer ?
#
loop_
_entity_poly.entity_id
_entity_poly.type
_entity_poly.pdbx_seq_one_letter_code
_entity_poly.pdbx_strand_id
1 'polypeptide(L)'
;SCAKKFGGVYVPPHQAVIHQFAREMLAECGAMILGSDSHTRYGALGTMAIGEGGGELAKQLLCRTYDVAKPGVVAIYLDGEVAKGVGPQDVALAIIGATFQCGYVKNKVMEFVGPGVDKLSADFRIGIDVMTTETTCLSSIWKTDEKIKEWYDTHYRPEAYKEMNPGSVAYYDGVVYVDLSKVKPMIAMPFHPSNTYTIEELNANLMDILDDCEKRALVSLDGKVDFTLKDKVRDGKLYVEQGIIAGCAGGGFENICQAADIIRGRSIGADEFTLSVYPASTPIYMELAKNGVLADLIETGTIVKTAFCGPCFGAGDTPANNALSIRHSTRNFPNREGSKIQNGQISSVALMDARSIAATAANKGYLTAATDLDVEYKGQKYFFDKSIYDRRVYNGVGKADPSVEIKFGPNIKDWPEMIALTDNLLLKVASVINDPVTTTDELIPSGETSSYRSNPLGLAEFTLSRKDPEYVGRAKAIQAVEKKREELGCFCKADESMKPMMKEIKAKFADREITGSNTGYGSTIFAVKPGDGSAREQAASCQKVLGGWANIAKEYATKRYRSNLINWGMLPFIMEEDFAFDNDDYVFIPGIREAVQNKDEIIKAYVVNKDFKELDLKLGSLTDDERQIIMDGCLINYYKNN
;
A
#
# COMPACT_ATOMS: atom_id res chain seq x y z
N SER A 1 -16.06 1.22 -21.30
CA SER A 1 -17.50 1.50 -21.05
C SER A 1 -17.71 2.40 -19.84
N CYS A 2 -17.13 2.12 -18.64
CA CYS A 2 -17.32 2.95 -17.44
C CYS A 2 -17.02 4.45 -17.66
N ALA A 3 -15.86 4.79 -18.21
CA ALA A 3 -15.50 6.18 -18.45
C ALA A 3 -16.50 6.92 -19.37
N LYS A 4 -17.08 6.21 -20.34
CA LYS A 4 -18.14 6.78 -21.21
C LYS A 4 -19.44 6.99 -20.45
N LYS A 5 -19.86 5.99 -19.65
CA LYS A 5 -21.12 6.04 -18.90
C LYS A 5 -21.11 7.14 -17.83
N PHE A 6 -20.00 7.27 -17.10
CA PHE A 6 -19.91 8.17 -15.95
C PHE A 6 -19.17 9.49 -16.23
N GLY A 7 -18.74 9.73 -17.47
CA GLY A 7 -18.03 10.96 -17.82
C GLY A 7 -16.61 11.02 -17.25
N GLY A 8 -15.93 9.88 -17.16
CA GLY A 8 -14.57 9.79 -16.64
C GLY A 8 -13.48 9.87 -17.70
N VAL A 9 -12.23 9.85 -17.22
CA VAL A 9 -11.04 9.73 -18.08
C VAL A 9 -10.57 8.27 -18.07
N TYR A 10 -10.22 7.72 -19.22
CA TYR A 10 -9.62 6.40 -19.35
C TYR A 10 -8.24 6.49 -19.98
N VAL A 11 -7.24 6.15 -19.20
CA VAL A 11 -5.84 6.07 -19.62
C VAL A 11 -5.52 4.62 -19.97
N PRO A 12 -5.20 4.30 -21.24
CA PRO A 12 -4.83 2.94 -21.64
C PRO A 12 -3.53 2.47 -20.97
N PRO A 13 -3.30 1.15 -20.87
CA PRO A 13 -2.04 0.59 -20.37
C PRO A 13 -0.83 1.16 -21.11
N HIS A 14 0.29 1.28 -20.40
CA HIS A 14 1.57 1.77 -20.91
C HIS A 14 1.62 3.24 -21.35
N GLN A 15 0.55 4.02 -21.18
CA GLN A 15 0.58 5.46 -21.43
C GLN A 15 1.22 6.23 -20.27
N ALA A 16 0.87 5.88 -19.06
CA ALA A 16 1.48 6.39 -17.85
C ALA A 16 1.16 5.47 -16.66
N VAL A 17 2.00 5.49 -15.64
CA VAL A 17 1.59 5.01 -14.32
C VAL A 17 0.57 5.99 -13.75
N ILE A 18 -0.39 5.49 -12.96
CA ILE A 18 -1.54 6.27 -12.48
C ILE A 18 -1.12 7.62 -11.84
N HIS A 19 -0.12 7.60 -10.97
CA HIS A 19 0.29 8.79 -10.25
C HIS A 19 1.01 9.82 -11.14
N GLN A 20 1.73 9.38 -12.16
CA GLN A 20 2.37 10.32 -13.09
C GLN A 20 1.33 11.01 -13.96
N PHE A 21 0.35 10.28 -14.48
CA PHE A 21 -0.77 10.90 -15.20
C PHE A 21 -1.52 11.91 -14.33
N ALA A 22 -1.81 11.54 -13.07
CA ALA A 22 -2.50 12.45 -12.16
C ALA A 22 -1.70 13.73 -11.87
N ARG A 23 -0.38 13.63 -11.71
CA ARG A 23 0.52 14.79 -11.54
C ARG A 23 0.49 15.70 -12.78
N GLU A 24 0.65 15.11 -13.95
CA GLU A 24 0.74 15.85 -15.21
C GLU A 24 -0.61 16.49 -15.62
N MET A 25 -1.74 15.84 -15.32
CA MET A 25 -3.04 16.19 -15.90
C MET A 25 -4.13 16.59 -14.91
N LEU A 26 -4.03 16.23 -13.62
CA LEU A 26 -5.13 16.37 -12.66
C LEU A 26 -4.75 17.17 -11.40
N ALA A 27 -3.50 17.14 -10.96
CA ALA A 27 -3.07 17.87 -9.77
C ALA A 27 -3.31 19.37 -9.91
N GLU A 28 -3.71 20.05 -8.81
CA GLU A 28 -4.01 21.47 -8.76
C GLU A 28 -3.75 21.99 -7.34
N CYS A 29 -3.10 23.13 -7.21
CA CYS A 29 -2.81 23.74 -5.91
C CYS A 29 -4.09 24.07 -5.14
N GLY A 30 -4.18 23.60 -3.89
CA GLY A 30 -5.36 23.77 -3.03
C GLY A 30 -6.49 22.79 -3.29
N ALA A 31 -6.35 21.89 -4.26
CA ALA A 31 -7.31 20.82 -4.50
C ALA A 31 -7.03 19.59 -3.62
N MET A 32 -8.00 18.68 -3.57
CA MET A 32 -7.88 17.37 -2.91
C MET A 32 -8.20 16.26 -3.91
N ILE A 33 -7.37 15.22 -3.93
CA ILE A 33 -7.59 14.03 -4.75
C ILE A 33 -7.68 12.80 -3.85
N LEU A 34 -8.77 12.05 -3.99
CA LEU A 34 -8.97 10.75 -3.38
C LEU A 34 -8.66 9.66 -4.42
N GLY A 35 -7.75 8.74 -4.11
CA GLY A 35 -7.35 7.67 -5.00
C GLY A 35 -7.46 6.29 -4.35
N SER A 36 -7.56 5.24 -5.17
CA SER A 36 -7.60 3.85 -4.69
C SER A 36 -6.22 3.28 -4.35
N ASP A 37 -5.16 3.90 -4.83
CA ASP A 37 -3.79 3.45 -4.56
C ASP A 37 -3.18 4.18 -3.37
N SER A 38 -2.38 3.48 -2.58
CA SER A 38 -1.77 4.02 -1.37
C SER A 38 -0.73 5.11 -1.62
N HIS A 39 -0.13 5.14 -2.83
CA HIS A 39 0.82 6.17 -3.24
C HIS A 39 0.15 7.38 -3.91
N THR A 40 -1.15 7.56 -3.70
CA THR A 40 -1.86 8.79 -4.06
C THR A 40 -1.32 9.91 -3.19
N ARG A 41 -0.26 10.56 -3.68
CA ARG A 41 0.52 11.64 -3.04
C ARG A 41 0.89 12.67 -4.09
N TYR A 42 0.35 13.87 -3.97
CA TYR A 42 0.57 14.98 -4.90
C TYR A 42 0.83 16.29 -4.15
N GLY A 43 1.21 16.17 -2.88
CA GLY A 43 1.49 17.30 -1.99
C GLY A 43 2.58 18.22 -2.51
N ALA A 44 3.61 17.66 -3.16
CA ALA A 44 4.68 18.43 -3.80
C ALA A 44 4.16 19.42 -4.86
N LEU A 45 3.00 19.15 -5.46
CA LEU A 45 2.32 20.01 -6.43
C LEU A 45 1.18 20.84 -5.79
N GLY A 46 1.15 20.96 -4.46
CA GLY A 46 0.13 21.71 -3.75
C GLY A 46 -1.23 21.04 -3.67
N THR A 47 -1.34 19.76 -4.04
CA THR A 47 -2.59 18.98 -3.99
C THR A 47 -2.57 18.00 -2.83
N MET A 48 -3.44 18.17 -1.85
CA MET A 48 -3.60 17.17 -0.80
C MET A 48 -4.20 15.89 -1.39
N ALA A 49 -3.51 14.77 -1.23
CA ALA A 49 -3.93 13.53 -1.85
C ALA A 49 -3.93 12.37 -0.84
N ILE A 50 -5.01 11.60 -0.83
CA ILE A 50 -5.22 10.49 0.11
C ILE A 50 -5.53 9.23 -0.68
N GLY A 51 -4.80 8.15 -0.41
CA GLY A 51 -5.08 6.83 -0.97
C GLY A 51 -6.02 6.05 -0.05
N GLU A 52 -7.20 5.69 -0.56
CA GLU A 52 -8.23 4.91 0.14
C GLU A 52 -8.60 3.65 -0.64
N GLY A 53 -9.56 2.89 -0.15
CA GLY A 53 -10.06 1.71 -0.83
C GLY A 53 -11.15 1.99 -1.84
N GLY A 54 -11.53 0.98 -2.62
CA GLY A 54 -12.59 1.08 -3.63
C GLY A 54 -13.94 1.50 -3.07
N GLY A 55 -14.26 1.16 -1.82
CA GLY A 55 -15.50 1.56 -1.15
C GLY A 55 -15.63 3.08 -1.01
N GLU A 56 -14.55 3.76 -0.60
CA GLU A 56 -14.56 5.24 -0.51
C GLU A 56 -14.68 5.90 -1.87
N LEU A 57 -14.06 5.32 -2.91
CA LEU A 57 -14.23 5.84 -4.27
C LEU A 57 -15.65 5.62 -4.81
N ALA A 58 -16.30 4.51 -4.46
CA ALA A 58 -17.70 4.28 -4.82
C ALA A 58 -18.62 5.36 -4.22
N LYS A 59 -18.37 5.79 -2.99
CA LYS A 59 -19.08 6.94 -2.37
C LYS A 59 -18.93 8.21 -3.21
N GLN A 60 -17.72 8.47 -3.74
CA GLN A 60 -17.49 9.65 -4.58
C GLN A 60 -18.23 9.56 -5.92
N LEU A 61 -18.32 8.37 -6.53
CA LEU A 61 -19.13 8.16 -7.74
C LEU A 61 -20.64 8.41 -7.49
N LEU A 62 -21.08 8.22 -6.25
CA LEU A 62 -22.44 8.52 -5.79
C LEU A 62 -22.60 9.95 -5.26
N CYS A 63 -21.60 10.83 -5.48
CA CYS A 63 -21.59 12.21 -5.02
C CYS A 63 -21.78 12.34 -3.49
N ARG A 64 -21.25 11.39 -2.70
CA ARG A 64 -21.28 11.41 -1.25
C ARG A 64 -19.99 12.04 -0.70
N THR A 65 -20.01 12.37 0.59
CA THR A 65 -18.87 12.95 1.30
C THR A 65 -17.80 11.92 1.63
N TYR A 66 -16.59 12.40 1.83
CA TYR A 66 -15.49 11.65 2.43
C TYR A 66 -15.24 12.20 3.83
N ASP A 67 -15.49 11.39 4.84
CA ASP A 67 -15.34 11.78 6.24
C ASP A 67 -13.93 11.46 6.74
N VAL A 68 -13.23 12.48 7.20
CA VAL A 68 -11.92 12.36 7.82
C VAL A 68 -11.89 13.11 9.15
N ALA A 69 -11.44 12.45 10.20
CA ALA A 69 -11.18 13.12 11.46
C ALA A 69 -10.07 14.17 11.25
N LYS A 70 -10.22 15.36 11.86
CA LYS A 70 -9.19 16.40 11.76
C LYS A 70 -7.81 15.82 12.15
N PRO A 71 -6.86 15.70 11.21
CA PRO A 71 -5.55 15.14 11.52
C PRO A 71 -4.68 16.16 12.24
N GLY A 72 -3.74 15.67 13.03
CA GLY A 72 -2.60 16.48 13.44
C GLY A 72 -1.70 16.81 12.25
N VAL A 73 -0.92 17.88 12.35
CA VAL A 73 0.01 18.34 11.30
C VAL A 73 1.43 18.38 11.87
N VAL A 74 2.36 17.71 11.20
CA VAL A 74 3.79 17.72 11.54
C VAL A 74 4.57 18.48 10.48
N ALA A 75 5.30 19.52 10.89
CA ALA A 75 6.21 20.20 9.99
C ALA A 75 7.42 19.32 9.68
N ILE A 76 7.69 19.13 8.40
CA ILE A 76 8.96 18.57 7.91
C ILE A 76 9.79 19.76 7.43
N TYR A 77 10.65 20.22 8.31
CA TYR A 77 11.44 21.42 8.08
C TYR A 77 12.74 21.03 7.38
N LEU A 78 12.82 21.39 6.09
CA LEU A 78 13.99 21.13 5.25
C LEU A 78 14.92 22.36 5.29
N ASP A 79 16.18 22.12 5.58
CA ASP A 79 17.22 23.13 5.61
C ASP A 79 18.45 22.69 4.80
N GLY A 80 19.27 23.65 4.40
CA GLY A 80 20.47 23.36 3.62
C GLY A 80 20.18 22.96 2.17
N GLU A 81 21.12 22.26 1.56
CA GLU A 81 21.09 21.85 0.15
C GLU A 81 21.69 20.44 0.00
N VAL A 82 21.10 19.60 -0.83
CA VAL A 82 21.59 18.24 -1.05
C VAL A 82 22.96 18.23 -1.73
N ALA A 83 23.81 17.30 -1.33
CA ALA A 83 25.08 17.08 -2.00
C ALA A 83 24.87 16.49 -3.41
N LYS A 84 25.81 16.75 -4.31
CA LYS A 84 25.83 16.16 -5.65
C LYS A 84 25.84 14.62 -5.55
N GLY A 85 24.93 13.95 -6.25
CA GLY A 85 24.77 12.49 -6.21
C GLY A 85 23.75 11.99 -5.19
N VAL A 86 23.25 12.84 -4.29
CA VAL A 86 22.13 12.53 -3.40
C VAL A 86 20.82 12.79 -4.12
N GLY A 87 19.90 11.84 -4.06
CA GLY A 87 18.62 11.93 -4.75
C GLY A 87 17.40 11.94 -3.82
N PRO A 88 16.20 12.06 -4.39
CA PRO A 88 14.96 12.16 -3.59
C PRO A 88 14.69 10.92 -2.75
N GLN A 89 15.07 9.73 -3.23
CA GLN A 89 14.90 8.50 -2.46
C GLN A 89 15.77 8.49 -1.20
N ASP A 90 16.97 9.07 -1.26
CA ASP A 90 17.87 9.14 -0.10
C ASP A 90 17.25 9.99 1.02
N VAL A 91 16.70 11.16 0.68
CA VAL A 91 16.00 12.03 1.62
C VAL A 91 14.76 11.34 2.19
N ALA A 92 13.98 10.69 1.32
CA ALA A 92 12.78 9.96 1.73
C ALA A 92 13.11 8.82 2.70
N LEU A 93 14.13 8.00 2.42
CA LEU A 93 14.56 6.91 3.28
C LEU A 93 15.10 7.40 4.63
N ALA A 94 15.82 8.52 4.65
CA ALA A 94 16.26 9.15 5.90
C ALA A 94 15.06 9.55 6.78
N ILE A 95 14.01 10.16 6.19
CA ILE A 95 12.79 10.54 6.91
C ILE A 95 12.03 9.30 7.39
N ILE A 96 11.87 8.27 6.54
CA ILE A 96 11.18 7.02 6.89
C ILE A 96 11.88 6.32 8.06
N GLY A 97 13.21 6.18 7.98
CA GLY A 97 14.01 5.57 9.04
C GLY A 97 13.87 6.28 10.39
N ALA A 98 13.80 7.61 10.37
CA ALA A 98 13.67 8.42 11.58
C ALA A 98 12.26 8.40 12.19
N THR A 99 11.20 8.21 11.38
CA THR A 99 9.81 8.48 11.82
C THR A 99 8.93 7.25 11.93
N PHE A 100 9.22 6.18 11.20
CA PHE A 100 8.34 5.01 11.11
C PHE A 100 8.22 4.26 12.44
N GLN A 101 9.36 3.88 13.03
CA GLN A 101 9.37 3.01 14.22
C GLN A 101 8.70 3.66 15.45
N CYS A 102 8.87 4.97 15.61
CA CYS A 102 8.24 5.71 16.70
C CYS A 102 6.81 6.17 16.40
N GLY A 103 6.34 5.97 15.16
CA GLY A 103 5.00 6.39 14.72
C GLY A 103 4.76 7.89 14.76
N TYR A 104 5.80 8.72 14.71
CA TYR A 104 5.73 10.16 14.95
C TYR A 104 4.76 10.90 14.05
N VAL A 105 4.66 10.47 12.79
CA VAL A 105 3.77 11.07 11.77
C VAL A 105 2.56 10.17 11.44
N LYS A 106 2.37 9.06 12.16
CA LYS A 106 1.28 8.11 11.90
C LYS A 106 -0.09 8.80 11.93
N ASN A 107 -0.88 8.64 10.87
CA ASN A 107 -2.20 9.24 10.67
C ASN A 107 -2.25 10.78 10.71
N LYS A 108 -1.12 11.46 10.62
CA LYS A 108 -1.01 12.92 10.57
C LYS A 108 -0.70 13.38 9.14
N VAL A 109 -0.83 14.68 8.89
CA VAL A 109 -0.39 15.31 7.64
C VAL A 109 1.05 15.78 7.82
N MET A 110 1.92 15.45 6.87
CA MET A 110 3.28 15.96 6.81
C MET A 110 3.29 17.23 5.96
N GLU A 111 3.60 18.38 6.55
CA GLU A 111 3.71 19.65 5.84
C GLU A 111 5.19 20.01 5.64
N PHE A 112 5.63 20.02 4.39
CA PHE A 112 7.02 20.30 4.02
C PHE A 112 7.25 21.80 3.86
N VAL A 113 8.12 22.34 4.70
CA VAL A 113 8.43 23.75 4.83
C VAL A 113 9.94 23.98 5.01
N GLY A 114 10.36 25.20 5.13
CA GLY A 114 11.75 25.57 5.34
C GLY A 114 12.47 26.02 4.05
N PRO A 115 13.66 26.63 4.18
CA PRO A 115 14.41 27.20 3.05
C PRO A 115 14.99 26.14 2.11
N GLY A 116 15.21 24.91 2.60
CA GLY A 116 15.68 23.80 1.79
C GLY A 116 14.69 23.39 0.70
N VAL A 117 13.37 23.61 0.90
CA VAL A 117 12.36 23.34 -0.13
C VAL A 117 12.66 24.11 -1.41
N ASP A 118 13.04 25.39 -1.31
CA ASP A 118 13.29 26.24 -2.46
C ASP A 118 14.53 25.80 -3.28
N LYS A 119 15.37 24.94 -2.71
CA LYS A 119 16.54 24.37 -3.39
C LYS A 119 16.21 23.17 -4.26
N LEU A 120 15.11 22.46 -3.96
CA LEU A 120 14.71 21.23 -4.63
C LEU A 120 13.91 21.52 -5.92
N SER A 121 14.18 20.78 -6.99
CA SER A 121 13.34 20.78 -8.19
C SER A 121 11.94 20.19 -7.90
N ALA A 122 10.98 20.44 -8.77
CA ALA A 122 9.65 19.82 -8.66
C ALA A 122 9.73 18.29 -8.69
N ASP A 123 10.53 17.71 -9.61
CA ASP A 123 10.73 16.26 -9.70
C ASP A 123 11.34 15.68 -8.41
N PHE A 124 12.29 16.38 -7.81
CA PHE A 124 12.89 15.97 -6.55
C PHE A 124 11.88 15.94 -5.40
N ARG A 125 11.06 17.01 -5.27
CA ARG A 125 9.98 17.06 -4.27
C ARG A 125 8.95 15.95 -4.47
N ILE A 126 8.57 15.67 -5.72
CA ILE A 126 7.66 14.59 -6.10
C ILE A 126 8.22 13.22 -5.66
N GLY A 127 9.52 13.00 -5.85
CA GLY A 127 10.19 11.76 -5.44
C GLY A 127 10.17 11.54 -3.92
N ILE A 128 10.36 12.61 -3.12
CA ILE A 128 10.20 12.52 -1.65
C ILE A 128 8.74 12.30 -1.29
N ASP A 129 7.84 13.09 -1.88
CA ASP A 129 6.42 13.15 -1.52
C ASP A 129 5.73 11.79 -1.65
N VAL A 130 5.98 11.07 -2.74
CA VAL A 130 5.38 9.74 -2.98
C VAL A 130 5.78 8.72 -1.92
N MET A 131 6.97 8.84 -1.37
CA MET A 131 7.50 7.94 -0.34
C MET A 131 6.95 8.22 1.06
N THR A 132 6.30 9.38 1.29
CA THR A 132 5.68 9.68 2.59
C THR A 132 4.64 8.64 3.00
N THR A 133 4.04 7.92 2.06
CA THR A 133 3.15 6.79 2.33
C THR A 133 3.77 5.76 3.25
N GLU A 134 5.08 5.53 3.13
CA GLU A 134 5.80 4.50 3.90
C GLU A 134 6.10 4.92 5.34
N THR A 135 5.78 6.16 5.71
CA THR A 135 5.79 6.63 7.10
C THR A 135 4.47 6.37 7.84
N THR A 136 3.47 5.80 7.17
CA THR A 136 2.08 5.64 7.67
C THR A 136 1.34 6.97 7.90
N CYS A 137 1.80 8.09 7.37
CA CYS A 137 1.09 9.36 7.43
C CYS A 137 -0.25 9.31 6.67
N LEU A 138 -1.18 10.18 7.04
CA LEU A 138 -2.46 10.30 6.34
C LEU A 138 -2.25 10.89 4.94
N SER A 139 -1.53 11.99 4.85
CA SER A 139 -1.24 12.71 3.62
C SER A 139 0.00 13.59 3.79
N SER A 140 0.37 14.28 2.72
CA SER A 140 1.44 15.27 2.68
C SER A 140 1.00 16.50 1.91
N ILE A 141 1.59 17.63 2.22
CA ILE A 141 1.42 18.91 1.52
C ILE A 141 2.74 19.68 1.58
N TRP A 142 3.02 20.47 0.57
CA TRP A 142 4.23 21.28 0.49
C TRP A 142 3.89 22.74 0.25
N LYS A 143 4.74 23.63 0.73
CA LYS A 143 4.71 25.00 0.23
C LYS A 143 5.00 25.00 -1.28
N THR A 144 4.37 25.91 -2.02
CA THR A 144 4.56 26.05 -3.47
C THR A 144 5.32 27.35 -3.78
N ASP A 145 6.06 27.35 -4.87
CA ASP A 145 6.93 28.43 -5.32
C ASP A 145 7.02 28.50 -6.85
N GLU A 146 7.92 29.34 -7.37
CA GLU A 146 8.14 29.51 -8.81
C GLU A 146 8.52 28.20 -9.53
N LYS A 147 9.18 27.23 -8.85
CA LYS A 147 9.51 25.92 -9.46
C LYS A 147 8.26 25.08 -9.68
N ILE A 148 7.29 25.16 -8.78
CA ILE A 148 5.99 24.50 -8.96
C ILE A 148 5.15 25.22 -10.00
N LYS A 149 5.24 26.53 -10.08
CA LYS A 149 4.63 27.29 -11.16
C LYS A 149 5.21 26.89 -12.53
N GLU A 150 6.54 26.80 -12.65
CA GLU A 150 7.21 26.32 -13.88
C GLU A 150 6.78 24.89 -14.24
N TRP A 151 6.57 24.02 -13.26
CA TRP A 151 5.99 22.70 -13.50
C TRP A 151 4.63 22.77 -14.19
N TYR A 152 3.70 23.58 -13.66
CA TYR A 152 2.37 23.73 -14.24
C TYR A 152 2.41 24.40 -15.62
N ASP A 153 3.26 25.42 -15.80
CA ASP A 153 3.49 26.06 -17.10
C ASP A 153 4.01 25.06 -18.13
N THR A 154 4.97 24.21 -17.77
CA THR A 154 5.53 23.14 -18.62
C THR A 154 4.44 22.15 -19.04
N HIS A 155 3.46 21.89 -18.19
CA HIS A 155 2.36 20.97 -18.46
C HIS A 155 1.12 21.65 -19.09
N TYR A 156 1.26 22.90 -19.54
CA TYR A 156 0.18 23.72 -20.13
C TYR A 156 -1.04 23.89 -19.22
N ARG A 157 -0.79 24.00 -17.90
CA ARG A 157 -1.81 24.15 -16.87
C ARG A 157 -1.47 25.28 -15.87
N PRO A 158 -1.14 26.51 -16.36
CA PRO A 158 -0.79 27.63 -15.47
C PRO A 158 -1.91 27.99 -14.48
N GLU A 159 -3.17 27.74 -14.84
CA GLU A 159 -4.35 27.96 -13.99
C GLU A 159 -4.39 27.06 -12.76
N ALA A 160 -3.70 25.92 -12.80
CA ALA A 160 -3.62 24.97 -11.69
C ALA A 160 -2.62 25.40 -10.58
N TYR A 161 -1.79 26.40 -10.86
CA TYR A 161 -0.85 26.94 -9.88
C TYR A 161 -1.55 27.93 -8.95
N LYS A 162 -1.22 27.80 -7.67
CA LYS A 162 -1.53 28.78 -6.64
C LYS A 162 -0.41 28.79 -5.63
N GLU A 163 0.01 29.99 -5.20
CA GLU A 163 0.96 30.11 -4.11
C GLU A 163 0.33 29.63 -2.80
N MET A 164 1.01 28.70 -2.15
CA MET A 164 0.58 28.09 -0.89
C MET A 164 1.76 28.13 0.08
N ASN A 165 1.65 28.95 1.10
CA ASN A 165 2.65 29.08 2.15
C ASN A 165 1.96 29.03 3.51
N PRO A 166 2.64 28.55 4.57
CA PRO A 166 2.16 28.73 5.93
C PRO A 166 2.05 30.24 6.24
N GLY A 167 1.12 30.61 7.10
CA GLY A 167 1.01 31.99 7.58
C GLY A 167 2.26 32.42 8.34
N SER A 168 2.35 33.73 8.65
CA SER A 168 3.46 34.31 9.43
C SER A 168 3.64 33.65 10.81
N VAL A 169 2.59 33.06 11.34
CA VAL A 169 2.59 32.20 12.53
C VAL A 169 1.83 30.95 12.17
N ALA A 170 2.47 29.78 12.30
CA ALA A 170 1.87 28.48 12.08
C ALA A 170 2.11 27.59 13.30
N TYR A 171 1.10 26.80 13.66
CA TYR A 171 1.17 25.85 14.78
C TYR A 171 1.19 24.44 14.23
N TYR A 172 2.12 23.63 14.71
CA TYR A 172 2.28 22.22 14.35
C TYR A 172 2.23 21.34 15.60
N ASP A 173 1.73 20.12 15.43
CA ASP A 173 1.73 19.11 16.50
C ASP A 173 3.12 18.48 16.71
N GLY A 174 4.08 18.81 15.88
CA GLY A 174 5.46 18.40 15.98
C GLY A 174 6.28 18.86 14.80
N VAL A 175 7.59 18.62 14.85
CA VAL A 175 8.54 18.97 13.81
C VAL A 175 9.55 17.85 13.59
N VAL A 176 9.88 17.61 12.32
CA VAL A 176 11.03 16.79 11.89
C VAL A 176 11.98 17.75 11.17
N TYR A 177 13.15 17.98 11.74
CA TYR A 177 14.19 18.79 11.12
C TYR A 177 15.09 17.92 10.25
N VAL A 178 15.27 18.32 8.99
CA VAL A 178 16.11 17.62 8.02
C VAL A 178 17.15 18.58 7.47
N ASP A 179 18.39 18.38 7.83
CA ASP A 179 19.55 19.06 7.24
C ASP A 179 19.92 18.32 5.93
N LEU A 180 19.48 18.85 4.81
CA LEU A 180 19.72 18.26 3.48
C LEU A 180 21.21 18.07 3.17
N SER A 181 22.08 18.93 3.72
CA SER A 181 23.52 18.86 3.50
C SER A 181 24.19 17.65 4.16
N LYS A 182 23.50 17.02 5.12
CA LYS A 182 23.97 15.83 5.85
C LYS A 182 23.37 14.51 5.34
N VAL A 183 22.38 14.58 4.46
CA VAL A 183 21.82 13.38 3.85
C VAL A 183 22.87 12.75 2.94
N LYS A 184 23.11 11.46 3.12
CA LYS A 184 24.02 10.64 2.31
C LYS A 184 23.21 9.67 1.45
N PRO A 185 23.81 9.05 0.41
CA PRO A 185 23.16 7.95 -0.29
C PRO A 185 22.72 6.84 0.66
N MET A 186 21.43 6.49 0.57
CA MET A 186 20.76 5.56 1.47
C MET A 186 20.43 4.24 0.80
N ILE A 187 20.27 3.21 1.60
CA ILE A 187 19.71 1.92 1.20
C ILE A 187 18.73 1.46 2.29
N ALA A 188 17.55 0.98 1.87
CA ALA A 188 16.64 0.27 2.79
C ALA A 188 16.71 -1.23 2.50
N MET A 189 17.25 -1.98 3.44
CA MET A 189 17.45 -3.43 3.34
C MET A 189 16.11 -4.18 3.46
N PRO A 190 15.99 -5.43 2.92
CA PRO A 190 14.80 -6.24 3.10
C PRO A 190 14.42 -6.42 4.59
N PHE A 191 13.13 -6.48 4.98
CA PHE A 191 11.93 -6.47 4.09
C PHE A 191 11.00 -5.33 4.47
N HIS A 192 11.51 -4.18 4.81
CA HIS A 192 10.72 -2.98 5.11
C HIS A 192 11.44 -1.69 4.71
N PRO A 193 10.72 -0.66 4.18
CA PRO A 193 11.33 0.62 3.79
C PRO A 193 12.00 1.39 4.94
N SER A 194 11.66 1.10 6.20
CA SER A 194 12.29 1.69 7.38
C SER A 194 13.59 1.02 7.83
N ASN A 195 13.98 -0.07 7.17
CA ASN A 195 15.23 -0.76 7.47
C ASN A 195 16.41 -0.06 6.78
N THR A 196 16.67 1.18 7.16
CA THR A 196 17.52 2.13 6.44
C THR A 196 18.92 2.21 7.02
N TYR A 197 19.90 2.31 6.12
CA TYR A 197 21.30 2.58 6.39
C TYR A 197 21.82 3.56 5.36
N THR A 198 22.88 4.32 5.66
CA THR A 198 23.67 4.90 4.59
C THR A 198 24.44 3.79 3.87
N ILE A 199 24.71 3.94 2.58
CA ILE A 199 25.54 2.97 1.83
C ILE A 199 26.94 2.88 2.45
N GLU A 200 27.47 4.01 2.94
CA GLU A 200 28.75 4.06 3.64
C GLU A 200 28.72 3.20 4.94
N GLU A 201 27.67 3.35 5.76
CA GLU A 201 27.49 2.58 7.00
C GLU A 201 27.35 1.07 6.71
N LEU A 202 26.55 0.71 5.68
CA LEU A 202 26.41 -0.68 5.26
C LEU A 202 27.77 -1.27 4.84
N ASN A 203 28.53 -0.56 4.00
CA ASN A 203 29.82 -1.03 3.54
C ASN A 203 30.85 -1.15 4.67
N ALA A 204 30.82 -0.24 5.65
CA ALA A 204 31.72 -0.27 6.80
C ALA A 204 31.44 -1.42 7.79
N ASN A 205 30.18 -1.86 7.89
CA ASN A 205 29.69 -2.87 8.83
C ASN A 205 29.00 -4.04 8.12
N LEU A 206 29.46 -4.39 6.93
CA LEU A 206 28.73 -5.22 5.96
C LEU A 206 28.22 -6.53 6.56
N MET A 207 29.11 -7.34 7.13
CA MET A 207 28.75 -8.68 7.62
C MET A 207 27.77 -8.63 8.80
N ASP A 208 27.93 -7.67 9.70
CA ASP A 208 27.07 -7.53 10.89
C ASP A 208 25.65 -7.07 10.49
N ILE A 209 25.56 -6.11 9.57
CA ILE A 209 24.26 -5.62 9.06
C ILE A 209 23.56 -6.71 8.26
N LEU A 210 24.27 -7.45 7.40
CA LEU A 210 23.66 -8.54 6.64
C LEU A 210 23.17 -9.67 7.56
N ASP A 211 23.92 -10.01 8.60
CA ASP A 211 23.54 -11.01 9.59
C ASP A 211 22.26 -10.60 10.35
N ASP A 212 22.17 -9.35 10.78
CA ASP A 212 20.96 -8.81 11.41
C ASP A 212 19.75 -8.79 10.46
N CYS A 213 19.97 -8.40 9.19
CA CYS A 213 18.93 -8.45 8.17
C CYS A 213 18.43 -9.87 7.90
N GLU A 214 19.33 -10.86 7.80
CA GLU A 214 18.95 -12.27 7.65
C GLU A 214 18.12 -12.77 8.81
N LYS A 215 18.54 -12.48 10.07
CA LYS A 215 17.79 -12.88 11.27
C LYS A 215 16.39 -12.32 11.29
N ARG A 216 16.22 -11.02 10.99
CA ARG A 216 14.90 -10.38 10.92
C ARG A 216 14.06 -10.92 9.77
N ALA A 217 14.68 -11.20 8.64
CA ALA A 217 14.02 -11.79 7.47
C ALA A 217 13.49 -13.19 7.76
N LEU A 218 14.26 -14.05 8.39
CA LEU A 218 13.85 -15.41 8.77
C LEU A 218 12.64 -15.41 9.71
N VAL A 219 12.56 -14.44 10.61
CA VAL A 219 11.34 -14.24 11.44
C VAL A 219 10.15 -13.86 10.56
N SER A 220 10.30 -12.92 9.64
CA SER A 220 9.22 -12.49 8.73
C SER A 220 8.78 -13.58 7.76
N LEU A 221 9.66 -14.53 7.44
CA LEU A 221 9.41 -15.63 6.51
C LEU A 221 8.95 -16.92 7.22
N ASP A 222 8.80 -16.92 8.56
CA ASP A 222 8.43 -18.10 9.37
C ASP A 222 9.31 -19.33 9.13
N GLY A 223 10.54 -19.16 8.72
CA GLY A 223 11.43 -20.27 8.37
C GLY A 223 10.97 -21.14 7.20
N LYS A 224 10.01 -20.66 6.37
CA LYS A 224 9.44 -21.40 5.24
C LYS A 224 10.39 -21.59 4.07
N VAL A 225 11.40 -20.74 3.98
CA VAL A 225 12.43 -20.77 2.92
C VAL A 225 13.78 -20.38 3.51
N ASP A 226 14.84 -20.89 2.92
CA ASP A 226 16.20 -20.47 3.24
C ASP A 226 16.45 -19.11 2.59
N PHE A 227 16.79 -18.11 3.40
CA PHE A 227 17.09 -16.75 2.94
C PHE A 227 18.49 -16.34 3.38
N THR A 228 19.30 -15.91 2.45
CA THR A 228 20.67 -15.49 2.70
C THR A 228 21.01 -14.18 1.98
N LEU A 229 21.83 -13.35 2.61
CA LEU A 229 22.42 -12.14 2.04
C LEU A 229 23.94 -12.18 2.10
N LYS A 230 24.52 -12.86 3.09
CA LYS A 230 25.98 -12.96 3.28
C LYS A 230 26.69 -13.71 2.15
N ASP A 231 25.99 -14.60 1.46
CA ASP A 231 26.49 -15.30 0.26
C ASP A 231 26.70 -14.36 -0.95
N LYS A 232 26.17 -13.14 -0.89
CA LYS A 232 26.34 -12.11 -1.93
C LYS A 232 27.56 -11.23 -1.74
N VAL A 233 28.33 -11.48 -0.70
CA VAL A 233 29.59 -10.76 -0.48
C VAL A 233 30.69 -11.36 -1.35
N ARG A 234 31.17 -10.58 -2.31
CA ARG A 234 32.24 -10.93 -3.24
C ARG A 234 33.39 -9.92 -3.04
N ASP A 235 34.59 -10.41 -2.78
CA ASP A 235 35.79 -9.58 -2.53
C ASP A 235 35.58 -8.48 -1.46
N GLY A 236 34.84 -8.83 -0.40
CA GLY A 236 34.52 -7.92 0.71
C GLY A 236 33.50 -6.83 0.38
N LYS A 237 32.80 -6.91 -0.73
CA LYS A 237 31.76 -5.97 -1.16
C LYS A 237 30.44 -6.69 -1.41
N LEU A 238 29.32 -6.01 -1.14
CA LEU A 238 28.01 -6.53 -1.49
C LEU A 238 27.83 -6.49 -3.02
N TYR A 239 27.52 -7.63 -3.59
CA TYR A 239 27.14 -7.78 -5.00
C TYR A 239 25.62 -7.90 -5.11
N VAL A 240 25.01 -7.25 -6.09
CA VAL A 240 23.59 -7.33 -6.40
C VAL A 240 23.38 -7.81 -7.84
N GLU A 241 22.35 -8.58 -8.06
CA GLU A 241 22.12 -9.21 -9.36
C GLU A 241 21.20 -8.40 -10.28
N GLN A 242 20.43 -7.45 -9.70
CA GLN A 242 19.48 -6.67 -10.49
C GLN A 242 19.36 -5.25 -9.97
N GLY A 243 19.32 -4.28 -10.90
CA GLY A 243 18.92 -2.89 -10.66
C GLY A 243 17.63 -2.54 -11.41
N ILE A 244 16.72 -1.81 -10.76
CA ILE A 244 15.48 -1.33 -11.39
C ILE A 244 15.21 0.11 -11.02
N ILE A 245 14.96 0.95 -12.04
CA ILE A 245 14.48 2.33 -11.89
C ILE A 245 13.07 2.38 -12.45
N ALA A 246 12.04 2.48 -11.60
CA ALA A 246 10.67 2.29 -12.05
C ALA A 246 9.62 3.03 -11.21
N GLY A 247 8.40 3.05 -11.74
CA GLY A 247 7.20 3.51 -11.06
C GLY A 247 7.12 5.01 -10.85
N CYS A 248 6.24 5.39 -9.96
CA CYS A 248 5.97 6.80 -9.65
C CYS A 248 7.07 7.48 -8.81
N ALA A 249 7.97 6.71 -8.21
CA ALA A 249 9.12 7.21 -7.46
C ALA A 249 10.36 7.32 -8.37
N GLY A 250 10.75 6.22 -9.04
CA GLY A 250 12.00 6.17 -9.80
C GLY A 250 11.91 6.63 -11.25
N GLY A 251 10.74 6.44 -11.90
CA GLY A 251 10.56 6.65 -13.34
C GLY A 251 10.41 8.10 -13.80
N GLY A 252 10.66 9.10 -12.93
CA GLY A 252 10.64 10.52 -13.27
C GLY A 252 11.76 10.91 -14.23
N PHE A 253 11.53 12.01 -14.98
CA PHE A 253 12.46 12.46 -16.01
C PHE A 253 13.85 12.77 -15.47
N GLU A 254 13.92 13.57 -14.39
CA GLU A 254 15.19 13.97 -13.78
C GLU A 254 15.99 12.78 -13.24
N ASN A 255 15.31 11.81 -12.60
CA ASN A 255 15.95 10.60 -12.08
C ASN A 255 16.63 9.79 -13.18
N ILE A 256 15.93 9.60 -14.32
CA ILE A 256 16.44 8.81 -15.43
C ILE A 256 17.58 9.55 -16.14
N CYS A 257 17.47 10.87 -16.33
CA CYS A 257 18.54 11.67 -16.94
C CYS A 257 19.82 11.63 -16.09
N GLN A 258 19.71 11.79 -14.78
CA GLN A 258 20.89 11.77 -13.89
C GLN A 258 21.48 10.37 -13.76
N ALA A 259 20.64 9.31 -13.77
CA ALA A 259 21.14 7.93 -13.85
C ALA A 259 21.91 7.69 -15.16
N ALA A 260 21.41 8.19 -16.29
CA ALA A 260 22.09 8.10 -17.58
C ALA A 260 23.41 8.87 -17.59
N ASP A 261 23.48 10.05 -16.96
CA ASP A 261 24.72 10.82 -16.84
C ASP A 261 25.81 10.03 -16.08
N ILE A 262 25.43 9.27 -15.05
CA ILE A 262 26.35 8.44 -14.27
C ILE A 262 26.90 7.26 -15.11
N ILE A 263 26.02 6.62 -15.88
CA ILE A 263 26.39 5.37 -16.58
C ILE A 263 26.90 5.59 -18.00
N ARG A 264 26.70 6.77 -18.57
CA ARG A 264 27.10 7.11 -19.95
C ARG A 264 28.57 6.74 -20.24
N GLY A 265 28.80 6.06 -21.38
CA GLY A 265 30.12 5.61 -21.82
C GLY A 265 30.69 4.46 -20.98
N ARG A 266 29.91 3.85 -20.11
CA ARG A 266 30.29 2.69 -19.30
C ARG A 266 29.46 1.47 -19.73
N SER A 267 29.79 0.30 -19.21
CA SER A 267 29.03 -0.94 -19.42
C SER A 267 28.57 -1.48 -18.09
N ILE A 268 27.36 -2.03 -18.03
CA ILE A 268 26.85 -2.76 -16.86
C ILE A 268 27.54 -4.11 -16.65
N GLY A 269 28.43 -4.51 -17.58
CA GLY A 269 29.12 -5.80 -17.54
C GLY A 269 28.42 -6.88 -18.38
N ALA A 270 29.04 -8.05 -18.43
CA ALA A 270 28.51 -9.23 -19.12
C ALA A 270 28.21 -10.39 -18.17
N ASP A 271 28.21 -10.13 -16.86
CA ASP A 271 27.90 -11.09 -15.82
C ASP A 271 26.39 -11.11 -15.48
N GLU A 272 26.05 -11.54 -14.28
CA GLU A 272 24.67 -11.74 -13.82
C GLU A 272 23.87 -10.44 -13.63
N PHE A 273 24.55 -9.31 -13.42
CA PHE A 273 23.88 -8.04 -13.15
C PHE A 273 23.07 -7.55 -14.36
N THR A 274 21.83 -7.13 -14.10
CA THR A 274 20.95 -6.52 -15.10
C THR A 274 20.41 -5.18 -14.61
N LEU A 275 20.16 -4.23 -15.52
CA LEU A 275 19.52 -2.96 -15.23
C LEU A 275 18.28 -2.76 -16.11
N SER A 276 17.13 -2.54 -15.51
CA SER A 276 15.89 -2.16 -16.20
C SER A 276 15.42 -0.76 -15.81
N VAL A 277 15.02 0.04 -16.80
CA VAL A 277 14.49 1.40 -16.60
C VAL A 277 13.09 1.52 -17.19
N TYR A 278 12.16 2.04 -16.41
CA TYR A 278 10.75 2.24 -16.76
C TYR A 278 10.38 3.72 -16.61
N PRO A 279 10.41 4.53 -17.68
CA PRO A 279 9.87 5.89 -17.62
C PRO A 279 8.41 5.90 -17.14
N ALA A 280 8.05 6.84 -16.26
CA ALA A 280 6.74 6.83 -15.61
C ALA A 280 5.58 7.18 -16.56
N SER A 281 5.87 7.80 -17.71
CA SER A 281 4.86 8.13 -18.72
C SER A 281 5.44 8.10 -20.13
N THR A 282 4.55 7.98 -21.15
CA THR A 282 4.95 8.07 -22.56
C THR A 282 5.50 9.46 -22.93
N PRO A 283 4.98 10.60 -22.42
CA PRO A 283 5.63 11.89 -22.61
C PRO A 283 7.09 11.90 -22.11
N ILE A 284 7.37 11.36 -20.91
CA ILE A 284 8.75 11.23 -20.40
C ILE A 284 9.56 10.34 -21.34
N TYR A 285 9.05 9.17 -21.71
CA TYR A 285 9.73 8.24 -22.61
C TYR A 285 10.11 8.91 -23.94
N MET A 286 9.17 9.67 -24.53
CA MET A 286 9.38 10.38 -25.78
C MET A 286 10.45 11.48 -25.64
N GLU A 287 10.46 12.20 -24.55
CA GLU A 287 11.46 13.25 -24.34
C GLU A 287 12.86 12.68 -24.13
N LEU A 288 12.97 11.56 -23.39
CA LEU A 288 14.23 10.82 -23.26
C LEU A 288 14.73 10.28 -24.62
N ALA A 289 13.83 9.95 -25.55
CA ALA A 289 14.21 9.56 -26.91
C ALA A 289 14.71 10.76 -27.73
N LYS A 290 14.02 11.91 -27.63
CA LYS A 290 14.36 13.13 -28.37
C LYS A 290 15.72 13.71 -27.96
N ASN A 291 16.03 13.67 -26.66
CA ASN A 291 17.27 14.25 -26.13
C ASN A 291 18.47 13.26 -26.10
N GLY A 292 18.28 12.03 -26.59
CA GLY A 292 19.34 11.02 -26.73
C GLY A 292 19.61 10.18 -25.47
N VAL A 293 18.96 10.47 -24.35
CA VAL A 293 19.17 9.71 -23.09
C VAL A 293 18.84 8.23 -23.23
N LEU A 294 17.83 7.86 -24.07
CA LEU A 294 17.57 6.45 -24.36
C LEU A 294 18.73 5.75 -25.04
N ALA A 295 19.39 6.40 -26.01
CA ALA A 295 20.55 5.86 -26.68
C ALA A 295 21.69 5.64 -25.67
N ASP A 296 21.98 6.67 -24.85
CA ASP A 296 22.99 6.59 -23.80
C ASP A 296 22.77 5.38 -22.87
N LEU A 297 21.52 5.12 -22.47
CA LEU A 297 21.16 3.97 -21.61
C LEU A 297 21.32 2.63 -22.34
N ILE A 298 20.80 2.52 -23.57
CA ILE A 298 20.82 1.26 -24.33
C ILE A 298 22.26 0.85 -24.66
N GLU A 299 23.13 1.80 -24.99
CA GLU A 299 24.56 1.53 -25.28
C GLU A 299 25.31 0.90 -24.10
N THR A 300 24.86 1.12 -22.86
CA THR A 300 25.45 0.54 -21.64
C THR A 300 25.05 -0.92 -21.40
N GLY A 301 24.03 -1.43 -22.10
CA GLY A 301 23.38 -2.72 -21.86
C GLY A 301 22.11 -2.61 -21.02
N THR A 302 21.66 -1.39 -20.66
CA THR A 302 20.42 -1.16 -19.91
C THR A 302 19.19 -1.50 -20.75
N ILE A 303 18.21 -2.17 -20.14
CA ILE A 303 16.92 -2.50 -20.75
C ILE A 303 15.93 -1.37 -20.48
N VAL A 304 15.47 -0.67 -21.51
CA VAL A 304 14.46 0.38 -21.35
C VAL A 304 13.10 -0.15 -21.76
N LYS A 305 12.11 0.03 -20.89
CA LYS A 305 10.75 -0.48 -21.05
C LYS A 305 9.72 0.68 -21.01
N THR A 306 8.48 0.38 -21.36
CA THR A 306 7.37 1.35 -21.30
C THR A 306 6.86 1.58 -19.89
N ALA A 307 6.04 2.62 -19.66
CA ALA A 307 5.42 2.92 -18.37
C ALA A 307 4.64 1.72 -17.83
N PHE A 308 5.06 1.20 -16.69
CA PHE A 308 4.45 0.06 -16.04
C PHE A 308 4.82 -0.02 -14.56
N CYS A 309 3.85 -0.26 -13.68
CA CYS A 309 4.07 -0.41 -12.24
C CYS A 309 4.47 -1.84 -11.82
N GLY A 310 4.54 -2.79 -12.75
CA GLY A 310 4.79 -4.21 -12.47
C GLY A 310 5.93 -4.49 -11.50
N PRO A 311 7.13 -3.92 -11.70
CA PRO A 311 8.26 -4.16 -10.80
C PRO A 311 8.04 -3.69 -9.36
N CYS A 312 7.11 -2.75 -9.12
CA CYS A 312 6.83 -2.26 -7.77
C CYS A 312 5.98 -3.23 -6.94
N PHE A 313 5.33 -4.23 -7.57
CA PHE A 313 4.43 -5.17 -6.89
C PHE A 313 4.57 -6.64 -7.34
N GLY A 314 5.67 -6.99 -7.97
CA GLY A 314 6.00 -8.37 -8.33
C GLY A 314 5.32 -8.91 -9.59
N ALA A 315 4.92 -8.04 -10.52
CA ALA A 315 4.34 -8.43 -11.80
C ALA A 315 5.28 -8.09 -12.97
N GLY A 316 6.52 -8.50 -12.88
CA GLY A 316 7.54 -8.32 -13.92
C GLY A 316 8.93 -8.09 -13.32
N ASP A 317 9.95 -8.43 -14.09
CA ASP A 317 11.37 -8.38 -13.68
C ASP A 317 11.62 -9.10 -12.35
N THR A 318 11.04 -10.29 -12.20
CA THR A 318 11.31 -11.16 -11.05
C THR A 318 12.78 -11.59 -11.11
N PRO A 319 13.58 -11.35 -10.05
CA PRO A 319 14.96 -11.76 -10.01
C PRO A 319 15.10 -13.29 -9.92
N ALA A 320 16.31 -13.79 -10.10
CA ALA A 320 16.64 -15.19 -9.85
C ALA A 320 16.37 -15.58 -8.39
N ASN A 321 16.25 -16.88 -8.12
CA ASN A 321 16.03 -17.35 -6.76
C ASN A 321 17.18 -16.93 -5.83
N ASN A 322 16.86 -16.49 -4.64
CA ASN A 322 17.77 -15.91 -3.65
C ASN A 322 18.55 -14.66 -4.10
N ALA A 323 18.22 -14.04 -5.24
CA ALA A 323 18.87 -12.82 -5.70
C ALA A 323 18.48 -11.60 -4.89
N LEU A 324 19.38 -10.60 -4.80
CA LEU A 324 19.13 -9.28 -4.28
C LEU A 324 18.96 -8.28 -5.42
N SER A 325 17.79 -7.65 -5.48
CA SER A 325 17.46 -6.57 -6.43
C SER A 325 17.50 -5.22 -5.74
N ILE A 326 18.21 -4.25 -6.29
CA ILE A 326 18.15 -2.86 -5.83
C ILE A 326 17.17 -2.08 -6.70
N ARG A 327 16.23 -1.36 -6.06
CA ARG A 327 15.15 -0.68 -6.79
C ARG A 327 14.91 0.74 -6.33
N HIS A 328 14.81 1.66 -7.27
CA HIS A 328 14.11 2.91 -7.03
C HIS A 328 12.63 2.68 -7.30
N SER A 329 11.96 2.17 -6.29
CA SER A 329 10.53 1.91 -6.20
C SER A 329 10.07 2.23 -4.78
N THR A 330 8.84 1.86 -4.41
CA THR A 330 8.27 2.35 -3.15
C THR A 330 8.36 1.36 -1.99
N ARG A 331 8.43 0.04 -2.25
CA ARG A 331 8.35 -0.99 -1.20
C ARG A 331 9.26 -2.18 -1.48
N ASN A 332 9.72 -2.79 -0.37
CA ASN A 332 10.58 -3.97 -0.37
C ASN A 332 10.08 -5.07 0.59
N PHE A 333 8.77 -5.15 0.82
CA PHE A 333 8.16 -6.24 1.59
C PHE A 333 8.45 -7.61 0.98
N PRO A 334 8.35 -8.71 1.75
CA PRO A 334 8.54 -10.05 1.21
C PRO A 334 7.70 -10.28 -0.04
N ASN A 335 8.28 -10.93 -1.05
CA ASN A 335 7.64 -11.29 -2.33
C ASN A 335 7.19 -10.11 -3.22
N ARG A 336 7.57 -8.87 -2.90
CA ARG A 336 7.27 -7.70 -3.77
C ARG A 336 7.99 -7.75 -5.11
N GLU A 337 9.01 -8.56 -5.22
CA GLU A 337 9.79 -8.81 -6.45
C GLU A 337 9.19 -9.91 -7.32
N GLY A 338 8.21 -10.68 -6.81
CA GLY A 338 7.47 -11.69 -7.56
C GLY A 338 7.85 -13.14 -7.28
N SER A 339 8.74 -13.40 -6.32
CA SER A 339 9.05 -14.78 -5.88
C SER A 339 7.84 -15.44 -5.21
N LYS A 340 7.81 -16.77 -5.21
CA LYS A 340 6.70 -17.58 -4.67
C LYS A 340 7.19 -18.52 -3.60
N ILE A 341 7.05 -18.12 -2.34
CA ILE A 341 7.48 -18.90 -1.16
C ILE A 341 6.89 -20.30 -1.16
N GLN A 342 5.61 -20.46 -1.50
CA GLN A 342 4.95 -21.76 -1.58
C GLN A 342 5.60 -22.72 -2.58
N ASN A 343 6.40 -22.21 -3.52
CA ASN A 343 7.17 -23.00 -4.47
C ASN A 343 8.67 -23.09 -4.06
N GLY A 344 9.03 -22.73 -2.83
CA GLY A 344 10.41 -22.71 -2.36
C GLY A 344 11.26 -21.58 -2.96
N GLN A 345 10.62 -20.55 -3.53
CA GLN A 345 11.30 -19.42 -4.14
C GLN A 345 11.38 -18.26 -3.16
N ILE A 346 12.51 -17.61 -3.11
CA ILE A 346 12.72 -16.34 -2.42
C ILE A 346 13.69 -15.47 -3.22
N SER A 347 13.45 -14.18 -3.26
CA SER A 347 14.39 -13.16 -3.63
C SER A 347 14.05 -11.90 -2.83
N SER A 348 14.86 -10.88 -2.89
CA SER A 348 14.65 -9.72 -2.03
C SER A 348 14.91 -8.41 -2.77
N VAL A 349 14.33 -7.36 -2.24
CA VAL A 349 14.50 -5.99 -2.73
C VAL A 349 15.13 -5.13 -1.64
N ALA A 350 16.17 -4.38 -1.99
CA ALA A 350 16.61 -3.21 -1.26
C ALA A 350 16.22 -1.95 -2.02
N LEU A 351 15.73 -0.92 -1.32
CA LEU A 351 15.37 0.36 -1.95
C LEU A 351 16.58 1.28 -2.00
N MET A 352 16.82 1.89 -3.15
CA MET A 352 17.90 2.83 -3.38
C MET A 352 17.48 3.93 -4.35
N ASP A 353 18.18 5.06 -4.32
CA ASP A 353 18.02 6.11 -5.34
C ASP A 353 18.55 5.69 -6.71
N ALA A 354 17.93 6.18 -7.77
CA ALA A 354 18.29 5.90 -9.15
C ALA A 354 19.76 6.21 -9.46
N ARG A 355 20.32 7.22 -8.84
CA ARG A 355 21.72 7.64 -9.01
C ARG A 355 22.68 6.57 -8.47
N SER A 356 22.42 6.07 -7.26
CA SER A 356 23.23 5.01 -6.66
C SER A 356 23.00 3.64 -7.33
N ILE A 357 21.80 3.39 -7.88
CA ILE A 357 21.55 2.23 -8.75
C ILE A 357 22.42 2.31 -10.01
N ALA A 358 22.47 3.47 -10.67
CA ALA A 358 23.30 3.68 -11.84
C ALA A 358 24.81 3.58 -11.52
N ALA A 359 25.24 4.08 -10.35
CA ALA A 359 26.62 3.93 -9.87
C ALA A 359 26.98 2.45 -9.63
N THR A 360 26.08 1.69 -9.03
CA THR A 360 26.22 0.24 -8.83
C THR A 360 26.28 -0.49 -10.19
N ALA A 361 25.44 -0.11 -11.15
CA ALA A 361 25.46 -0.64 -12.50
C ALA A 361 26.77 -0.32 -13.23
N ALA A 362 27.26 0.91 -13.12
CA ALA A 362 28.57 1.31 -13.66
C ALA A 362 29.74 0.52 -13.04
N ASN A 363 29.56 0.03 -11.81
CA ASN A 363 30.48 -0.86 -11.12
C ASN A 363 30.06 -2.35 -11.23
N LYS A 364 29.30 -2.70 -12.28
CA LYS A 364 28.96 -4.08 -12.66
C LYS A 364 28.29 -4.91 -11.55
N GLY A 365 27.43 -4.29 -10.77
CA GLY A 365 26.66 -4.93 -9.70
C GLY A 365 27.29 -4.84 -8.29
N TYR A 366 28.48 -4.30 -8.15
CA TYR A 366 29.04 -4.02 -6.82
C TYR A 366 28.44 -2.76 -6.22
N LEU A 367 27.84 -2.87 -5.05
CA LEU A 367 27.15 -1.76 -4.37
C LEU A 367 28.05 -0.52 -4.27
N THR A 368 27.59 0.58 -4.86
CA THR A 368 28.35 1.82 -4.97
C THR A 368 27.42 3.01 -4.75
N ALA A 369 27.81 3.95 -3.89
CA ALA A 369 27.12 5.20 -3.73
C ALA A 369 27.38 6.13 -4.92
N ALA A 370 26.39 6.89 -5.35
CA ALA A 370 26.57 7.86 -6.45
C ALA A 370 27.60 8.95 -6.12
N THR A 371 27.76 9.29 -4.83
CA THR A 371 28.77 10.23 -4.33
C THR A 371 30.21 9.73 -4.44
N ASP A 372 30.42 8.45 -4.67
CA ASP A 372 31.77 7.85 -4.86
C ASP A 372 32.30 8.08 -6.28
N LEU A 373 31.45 8.58 -7.19
CA LEU A 373 31.80 8.84 -8.58
C LEU A 373 31.82 10.34 -8.86
N ASP A 374 32.86 10.80 -9.54
CA ASP A 374 32.88 12.14 -10.08
C ASP A 374 32.13 12.16 -11.42
N VAL A 375 30.95 12.76 -11.42
CA VAL A 375 30.02 12.80 -12.55
C VAL A 375 29.60 14.22 -12.84
N GLU A 376 29.62 14.63 -14.09
CA GLU A 376 29.01 15.88 -14.56
C GLU A 376 27.54 15.61 -14.95
N TYR A 377 26.60 16.23 -14.25
CA TYR A 377 25.16 16.15 -14.57
C TYR A 377 24.81 17.21 -15.61
N LYS A 378 24.24 16.78 -16.75
CA LYS A 378 23.96 17.68 -17.89
C LYS A 378 22.76 18.62 -17.69
N GLY A 379 21.94 18.40 -16.67
CA GLY A 379 20.78 19.25 -16.38
C GLY A 379 19.78 19.35 -17.52
N GLN A 380 19.35 18.21 -18.04
CA GLN A 380 18.37 18.12 -19.13
C GLN A 380 17.05 18.81 -18.77
N LYS A 381 16.52 19.62 -19.70
CA LYS A 381 15.20 20.27 -19.54
C LYS A 381 14.09 19.36 -20.06
N TYR A 382 13.01 19.23 -19.30
CA TYR A 382 11.84 18.49 -19.69
C TYR A 382 10.88 19.34 -20.54
N PHE A 383 10.40 18.78 -21.63
CA PHE A 383 9.38 19.35 -22.51
C PHE A 383 8.20 18.37 -22.60
N PHE A 384 7.08 18.74 -21.98
CA PHE A 384 5.87 17.92 -21.98
C PHE A 384 5.14 18.02 -23.31
N ASP A 385 4.90 16.88 -23.97
CA ASP A 385 4.10 16.81 -25.20
C ASP A 385 2.71 16.23 -24.90
N LYS A 386 1.76 17.12 -24.62
CA LYS A 386 0.37 16.76 -24.33
C LYS A 386 -0.30 15.99 -25.48
N SER A 387 0.13 16.21 -26.73
CA SER A 387 -0.48 15.56 -27.91
C SER A 387 -0.42 14.04 -27.86
N ILE A 388 0.52 13.49 -27.10
CA ILE A 388 0.66 12.04 -26.85
C ILE A 388 -0.58 11.51 -26.13
N TYR A 389 -1.04 12.21 -25.10
CA TYR A 389 -2.25 11.85 -24.38
C TYR A 389 -3.51 12.13 -25.20
N ASP A 390 -3.57 13.26 -25.91
CA ASP A 390 -4.74 13.62 -26.75
C ASP A 390 -5.04 12.56 -27.82
N ARG A 391 -4.03 11.80 -28.28
CA ARG A 391 -4.20 10.72 -29.27
C ARG A 391 -4.68 9.39 -28.67
N ARG A 392 -4.50 9.15 -27.38
CA ARG A 392 -4.72 7.81 -26.78
C ARG A 392 -5.61 7.79 -25.55
N VAL A 393 -5.67 8.87 -24.79
CA VAL A 393 -6.47 8.96 -23.57
C VAL A 393 -7.88 9.39 -23.93
N TYR A 394 -8.87 8.62 -23.49
CA TYR A 394 -10.26 9.02 -23.62
C TYR A 394 -10.61 10.01 -22.50
N ASN A 395 -11.07 11.19 -22.88
CA ASN A 395 -11.59 12.19 -21.95
C ASN A 395 -13.10 12.34 -22.12
N GLY A 396 -13.85 11.84 -21.13
CA GLY A 396 -15.29 11.89 -21.05
C GLY A 396 -15.85 12.96 -20.10
N VAL A 397 -15.01 13.82 -19.55
CA VAL A 397 -15.47 14.88 -18.62
C VAL A 397 -16.50 15.78 -19.31
N GLY A 398 -17.67 15.96 -18.66
CA GLY A 398 -18.81 16.67 -19.24
C GLY A 398 -19.55 15.94 -20.37
N LYS A 399 -19.21 14.67 -20.65
CA LYS A 399 -19.79 13.85 -21.74
C LYS A 399 -20.30 12.50 -21.22
N ALA A 400 -20.84 12.47 -20.00
CA ALA A 400 -21.44 11.26 -19.44
C ALA A 400 -22.63 10.80 -20.28
N ASP A 401 -22.69 9.51 -20.61
CA ASP A 401 -23.80 8.89 -21.34
C ASP A 401 -24.37 7.72 -20.53
N PRO A 402 -25.44 7.93 -19.75
CA PRO A 402 -26.06 6.89 -18.95
C PRO A 402 -26.57 5.68 -19.76
N SER A 403 -26.80 5.84 -21.06
CA SER A 403 -27.28 4.77 -21.93
C SER A 403 -26.21 3.73 -22.27
N VAL A 404 -24.95 4.05 -22.05
CA VAL A 404 -23.83 3.13 -22.32
C VAL A 404 -23.91 1.91 -21.39
N GLU A 405 -24.04 0.73 -21.98
CA GLU A 405 -23.97 -0.53 -21.26
C GLU A 405 -22.54 -0.79 -20.74
N ILE A 406 -22.44 -1.16 -19.45
CA ILE A 406 -21.16 -1.58 -18.87
C ILE A 406 -20.87 -3.00 -19.33
N LYS A 407 -19.79 -3.16 -20.10
CA LYS A 407 -19.31 -4.46 -20.55
C LYS A 407 -18.23 -4.97 -19.60
N PHE A 408 -18.47 -6.13 -19.00
CA PHE A 408 -17.48 -6.82 -18.20
C PHE A 408 -16.51 -7.60 -19.09
N GLY A 409 -15.22 -7.53 -18.73
CA GLY A 409 -14.22 -8.44 -19.29
C GLY A 409 -14.40 -9.87 -18.74
N PRO A 410 -13.73 -10.86 -19.33
CA PRO A 410 -13.92 -12.28 -18.93
C PRO A 410 -13.53 -12.56 -17.47
N ASN A 411 -12.63 -11.77 -16.90
CA ASN A 411 -12.16 -11.92 -15.52
C ASN A 411 -12.97 -11.10 -14.51
N ILE A 412 -13.97 -10.33 -14.93
CA ILE A 412 -14.82 -9.53 -14.02
C ILE A 412 -16.02 -10.36 -13.60
N LYS A 413 -16.21 -10.53 -12.30
CA LYS A 413 -17.34 -11.23 -11.70
C LYS A 413 -18.03 -10.33 -10.68
N ASP A 414 -19.34 -10.53 -10.52
CA ASP A 414 -20.11 -9.85 -9.50
C ASP A 414 -19.71 -10.31 -8.09
N TRP A 415 -19.99 -9.47 -7.12
CA TRP A 415 -19.88 -9.78 -5.71
C TRP A 415 -20.94 -10.80 -5.30
N PRO A 416 -20.63 -11.74 -4.39
CA PRO A 416 -21.66 -12.58 -3.79
C PRO A 416 -22.61 -11.74 -2.94
N GLU A 417 -23.81 -12.25 -2.71
CA GLU A 417 -24.75 -11.64 -1.79
C GLU A 417 -24.15 -11.58 -0.37
N MET A 418 -24.37 -10.45 0.30
CA MET A 418 -23.92 -10.19 1.66
C MET A 418 -25.15 -10.02 2.53
N ILE A 419 -25.19 -10.73 3.67
CA ILE A 419 -26.30 -10.64 4.61
C ILE A 419 -26.13 -9.50 5.60
N ALA A 420 -27.24 -9.00 6.13
CA ALA A 420 -27.24 -8.03 7.22
C ALA A 420 -26.73 -8.65 8.54
N LEU A 421 -26.19 -7.81 9.42
CA LEU A 421 -25.79 -8.23 10.76
C LEU A 421 -27.02 -8.75 11.53
N THR A 422 -26.90 -9.93 12.11
CA THR A 422 -27.93 -10.54 12.94
C THR A 422 -27.91 -9.98 14.37
N ASP A 423 -28.94 -10.27 15.17
CA ASP A 423 -29.02 -9.76 16.56
C ASP A 423 -27.86 -10.27 17.42
N ASN A 424 -27.51 -11.55 17.26
CA ASN A 424 -26.37 -12.18 17.91
C ASN A 424 -25.38 -12.69 16.87
N LEU A 425 -24.13 -12.86 17.25
CA LEU A 425 -23.07 -13.35 16.35
C LEU A 425 -22.25 -14.43 17.04
N LEU A 426 -22.09 -15.55 16.38
CA LEU A 426 -21.13 -16.60 16.74
C LEU A 426 -19.97 -16.56 15.75
N LEU A 427 -18.79 -16.26 16.22
CA LEU A 427 -17.57 -16.26 15.42
C LEU A 427 -16.76 -17.51 15.68
N LYS A 428 -16.14 -18.05 14.65
CA LYS A 428 -15.11 -19.08 14.78
C LYS A 428 -13.78 -18.49 14.35
N VAL A 429 -12.75 -18.61 15.20
CA VAL A 429 -11.41 -18.14 14.90
C VAL A 429 -10.80 -19.02 13.82
N ALA A 430 -10.62 -18.45 12.64
CA ALA A 430 -10.11 -19.15 11.47
C ALA A 430 -8.59 -18.99 11.28
N SER A 431 -7.99 -17.97 11.90
CA SER A 431 -6.53 -17.76 11.91
C SER A 431 -6.10 -16.92 13.11
N VAL A 432 -4.94 -17.26 13.67
CA VAL A 432 -4.28 -16.52 14.77
C VAL A 432 -2.90 -16.08 14.30
N ILE A 433 -2.66 -14.77 14.28
CA ILE A 433 -1.41 -14.17 13.79
C ILE A 433 -0.78 -13.35 14.91
N ASN A 434 0.29 -13.85 15.49
CA ASN A 434 0.98 -13.24 16.63
C ASN A 434 2.15 -12.32 16.23
N ASP A 435 2.39 -12.13 14.94
CA ASP A 435 3.42 -11.20 14.48
C ASP A 435 3.13 -9.77 14.93
N PRO A 436 4.16 -8.99 15.29
CA PRO A 436 3.97 -7.62 15.72
C PRO A 436 3.23 -6.73 14.72
N VAL A 437 3.38 -6.99 13.43
CA VAL A 437 2.66 -6.32 12.31
C VAL A 437 2.33 -7.35 11.26
N THR A 438 1.09 -7.31 10.74
CA THR A 438 0.68 -8.13 9.59
C THR A 438 0.43 -7.21 8.40
N THR A 439 1.17 -7.41 7.33
CA THR A 439 1.05 -6.62 6.11
C THR A 439 -0.18 -7.02 5.29
N THR A 440 -0.65 -6.10 4.44
CA THR A 440 -1.72 -6.43 3.49
C THR A 440 -1.28 -7.43 2.43
N ASP A 441 0.01 -7.54 2.13
CA ASP A 441 0.55 -8.56 1.22
C ASP A 441 0.58 -9.97 1.85
N GLU A 442 0.62 -10.07 3.17
CA GLU A 442 0.41 -11.34 3.90
C GLU A 442 -1.08 -11.71 3.96
N LEU A 443 -1.96 -10.70 4.14
CA LEU A 443 -3.41 -10.91 4.12
C LEU A 443 -3.90 -11.29 2.71
N ILE A 444 -3.38 -10.65 1.66
CA ILE A 444 -3.69 -10.96 0.26
C ILE A 444 -2.49 -10.60 -0.64
N PRO A 445 -1.81 -11.55 -1.28
CA PRO A 445 -0.63 -11.30 -2.07
C PRO A 445 -0.92 -10.50 -3.35
N SER A 446 -0.35 -9.30 -3.49
CA SER A 446 -0.69 -8.36 -4.55
C SER A 446 -0.22 -8.79 -5.94
N GLY A 447 0.99 -9.36 -6.05
CA GLY A 447 1.60 -9.72 -7.33
C GLY A 447 0.92 -10.91 -7.99
N GLU A 448 0.77 -12.00 -7.25
CA GLU A 448 0.16 -13.25 -7.74
C GLU A 448 -1.31 -13.10 -8.12
N THR A 449 -2.01 -12.17 -7.47
CA THR A 449 -3.45 -11.99 -7.60
C THR A 449 -3.85 -10.90 -8.57
N SER A 450 -2.89 -10.29 -9.26
CA SER A 450 -3.15 -9.13 -10.14
C SER A 450 -4.22 -9.39 -11.20
N SER A 451 -4.29 -10.61 -11.74
CA SER A 451 -5.31 -11.02 -12.73
C SER A 451 -6.69 -11.32 -12.13
N TYR A 452 -6.81 -11.48 -10.82
CA TYR A 452 -8.07 -11.80 -10.13
C TYR A 452 -8.73 -10.59 -9.47
N ARG A 453 -8.14 -9.40 -9.53
CA ARG A 453 -8.63 -8.21 -8.77
C ARG A 453 -10.08 -7.81 -9.04
N SER A 454 -10.62 -8.17 -10.18
CA SER A 454 -12.03 -7.95 -10.55
C SER A 454 -12.88 -9.23 -10.46
N ASN A 455 -12.39 -10.26 -9.79
CA ASN A 455 -13.10 -11.52 -9.53
C ASN A 455 -13.04 -11.83 -8.03
N PRO A 456 -14.01 -11.34 -7.24
CA PRO A 456 -13.98 -11.45 -5.78
C PRO A 456 -13.82 -12.89 -5.27
N LEU A 457 -14.54 -13.83 -5.90
CA LEU A 457 -14.49 -15.25 -5.52
C LEU A 457 -13.11 -15.86 -5.82
N GLY A 458 -12.58 -15.60 -7.02
CA GLY A 458 -11.27 -16.10 -7.41
C GLY A 458 -10.13 -15.45 -6.61
N LEU A 459 -10.26 -14.17 -6.28
CA LEU A 459 -9.28 -13.46 -5.46
C LEU A 459 -9.26 -13.99 -4.02
N ALA A 460 -10.41 -14.26 -3.44
CA ALA A 460 -10.53 -14.73 -2.06
C ALA A 460 -9.81 -16.07 -1.81
N GLU A 461 -9.59 -16.91 -2.85
CA GLU A 461 -8.82 -18.16 -2.74
C GLU A 461 -7.35 -17.96 -2.32
N PHE A 462 -6.85 -16.74 -2.43
CA PHE A 462 -5.48 -16.38 -2.05
C PHE A 462 -5.36 -15.72 -0.67
N THR A 463 -6.48 -15.58 0.06
CA THR A 463 -6.46 -14.96 1.39
C THR A 463 -5.54 -15.73 2.33
N LEU A 464 -4.58 -15.02 2.94
CA LEU A 464 -3.57 -15.58 3.84
C LEU A 464 -2.71 -16.71 3.22
N SER A 465 -2.74 -16.89 1.90
CA SER A 465 -2.07 -18.04 1.25
C SER A 465 -0.58 -18.16 1.56
N ARG A 466 0.08 -17.06 1.90
CA ARG A 466 1.49 -17.03 2.28
C ARG A 466 1.72 -17.20 3.79
N LYS A 467 0.76 -16.75 4.61
CA LYS A 467 0.89 -16.73 6.08
C LYS A 467 0.24 -17.95 6.72
N ASP A 468 -0.98 -18.25 6.31
CA ASP A 468 -1.78 -19.36 6.83
C ASP A 468 -2.55 -20.04 5.67
N PRO A 469 -1.90 -20.92 4.89
CA PRO A 469 -2.50 -21.52 3.69
C PRO A 469 -3.80 -22.30 3.95
N GLU A 470 -4.03 -22.75 5.18
CA GLU A 470 -5.23 -23.50 5.55
C GLU A 470 -6.44 -22.60 5.87
N TYR A 471 -6.22 -21.29 6.03
CA TYR A 471 -7.27 -20.33 6.37
C TYR A 471 -8.47 -20.43 5.44
N VAL A 472 -8.26 -20.45 4.12
CA VAL A 472 -9.33 -20.50 3.12
C VAL A 472 -10.21 -21.73 3.31
N GLY A 473 -9.60 -22.89 3.56
CA GLY A 473 -10.32 -24.13 3.83
C GLY A 473 -11.20 -24.03 5.08
N ARG A 474 -10.65 -23.50 6.18
CA ARG A 474 -11.38 -23.29 7.44
C ARG A 474 -12.52 -22.28 7.27
N ALA A 475 -12.27 -21.15 6.64
CA ALA A 475 -13.28 -20.11 6.40
C ALA A 475 -14.44 -20.62 5.53
N LYS A 476 -14.15 -21.36 4.46
CA LYS A 476 -15.18 -21.98 3.62
C LYS A 476 -16.03 -23.02 4.34
N ALA A 477 -15.43 -23.82 5.22
CA ALA A 477 -16.17 -24.77 6.05
C ALA A 477 -17.16 -24.04 6.96
N ILE A 478 -16.74 -22.94 7.60
CA ILE A 478 -17.59 -22.07 8.42
C ILE A 478 -18.73 -21.49 7.57
N GLN A 479 -18.40 -20.93 6.41
CA GLN A 479 -19.37 -20.31 5.50
C GLN A 479 -20.42 -21.34 5.00
N ALA A 480 -20.00 -22.57 4.75
CA ALA A 480 -20.93 -23.63 4.32
C ALA A 480 -21.99 -23.94 5.38
N VAL A 481 -21.60 -23.93 6.66
CA VAL A 481 -22.55 -24.09 7.78
C VAL A 481 -23.48 -22.87 7.87
N GLU A 482 -22.94 -21.63 7.71
CA GLU A 482 -23.76 -20.42 7.73
C GLU A 482 -24.83 -20.42 6.65
N LYS A 483 -24.49 -20.75 5.41
CA LYS A 483 -25.46 -20.86 4.30
C LYS A 483 -26.59 -21.84 4.60
N LYS A 484 -26.26 -23.00 5.16
CA LYS A 484 -27.27 -23.99 5.58
C LYS A 484 -28.12 -23.46 6.76
N ARG A 485 -27.49 -22.74 7.71
CA ARG A 485 -28.21 -22.10 8.83
C ARG A 485 -29.23 -21.10 8.32
N GLU A 486 -28.87 -20.27 7.34
CA GLU A 486 -29.79 -19.31 6.71
C GLU A 486 -30.97 -20.00 6.07
N GLU A 487 -30.72 -21.03 5.25
CA GLU A 487 -31.76 -21.80 4.58
C GLU A 487 -32.71 -22.52 5.56
N LEU A 488 -32.17 -23.08 6.63
CA LEU A 488 -32.90 -23.97 7.53
C LEU A 488 -33.36 -23.28 8.83
N GLY A 489 -32.90 -22.04 9.09
CA GLY A 489 -33.20 -21.29 10.32
C GLY A 489 -32.72 -21.95 11.62
N CYS A 490 -31.77 -22.92 11.52
CA CYS A 490 -31.33 -23.72 12.66
C CYS A 490 -29.91 -24.25 12.50
N PHE A 491 -29.03 -23.99 13.47
CA PHE A 491 -27.69 -24.56 13.54
C PHE A 491 -27.70 -26.10 13.58
N CYS A 492 -28.55 -26.66 14.40
CA CYS A 492 -28.61 -28.13 14.58
C CYS A 492 -28.99 -28.91 13.32
N LYS A 493 -29.66 -28.26 12.37
CA LYS A 493 -29.96 -28.83 11.06
C LYS A 493 -28.83 -28.55 10.06
N ALA A 494 -28.11 -27.44 10.24
CA ALA A 494 -26.97 -27.09 9.39
C ALA A 494 -25.75 -27.96 9.69
N ASP A 495 -25.48 -28.19 10.98
CA ASP A 495 -24.39 -29.04 11.46
C ASP A 495 -24.78 -29.63 12.85
N GLU A 496 -24.92 -30.95 12.91
CA GLU A 496 -25.30 -31.66 14.18
C GLU A 496 -24.25 -31.49 15.29
N SER A 497 -22.99 -31.31 14.95
CA SER A 497 -21.90 -31.09 15.91
C SER A 497 -22.05 -29.84 16.74
N MET A 498 -22.81 -28.85 16.25
CA MET A 498 -23.08 -27.60 16.96
C MET A 498 -24.19 -27.72 18.04
N LYS A 499 -24.94 -28.81 18.09
CA LYS A 499 -26.04 -29.00 19.05
C LYS A 499 -25.63 -28.82 20.51
N PRO A 500 -24.54 -29.44 21.02
CA PRO A 500 -24.14 -29.24 22.42
C PRO A 500 -23.79 -27.80 22.74
N MET A 501 -22.95 -27.20 21.92
CA MET A 501 -22.50 -25.82 22.10
C MET A 501 -23.70 -24.82 22.09
N MET A 502 -24.62 -24.95 21.13
CA MET A 502 -25.79 -24.08 21.08
C MET A 502 -26.73 -24.27 22.27
N LYS A 503 -26.77 -25.47 22.87
CA LYS A 503 -27.51 -25.75 24.11
C LYS A 503 -26.86 -25.02 25.28
N GLU A 504 -25.56 -25.05 25.39
CA GLU A 504 -24.80 -24.34 26.44
C GLU A 504 -24.94 -22.83 26.31
N ILE A 505 -24.81 -22.27 25.09
CA ILE A 505 -25.03 -20.85 24.82
C ILE A 505 -26.44 -20.42 25.28
N LYS A 506 -27.48 -21.15 24.88
CA LYS A 506 -28.87 -20.87 25.29
C LYS A 506 -29.08 -20.95 26.79
N ALA A 507 -28.43 -21.89 27.46
CA ALA A 507 -28.53 -22.02 28.92
C ALA A 507 -27.82 -20.87 29.64
N LYS A 508 -26.65 -20.44 29.13
CA LYS A 508 -25.87 -19.33 29.70
C LYS A 508 -26.56 -17.99 29.54
N PHE A 509 -27.27 -17.77 28.44
CA PHE A 509 -27.96 -16.51 28.10
C PHE A 509 -29.50 -16.75 28.05
N ALA A 510 -30.04 -17.36 29.09
CA ALA A 510 -31.47 -17.71 29.16
C ALA A 510 -32.42 -16.49 29.21
N ASP A 511 -31.89 -15.32 29.50
CA ASP A 511 -32.57 -14.04 29.48
C ASP A 511 -32.72 -13.42 28.08
N ARG A 512 -32.07 -14.02 27.08
CA ARG A 512 -32.12 -13.57 25.67
C ARG A 512 -32.72 -14.66 24.78
N GLU A 513 -33.46 -14.23 23.77
CA GLU A 513 -33.92 -15.13 22.74
C GLU A 513 -32.73 -15.43 21.76
N ILE A 514 -32.22 -16.65 21.81
CA ILE A 514 -31.13 -17.11 20.93
C ILE A 514 -31.67 -18.24 20.04
N THR A 515 -31.80 -17.93 18.75
CA THR A 515 -32.33 -18.83 17.73
C THR A 515 -31.33 -18.97 16.57
N GLY A 516 -31.54 -19.96 15.71
CA GLY A 516 -30.77 -20.05 14.49
C GLY A 516 -31.06 -18.95 13.48
N SER A 517 -32.23 -18.29 13.57
CA SER A 517 -32.60 -17.19 12.67
C SER A 517 -32.04 -15.85 13.08
N ASN A 518 -31.84 -15.60 14.39
CA ASN A 518 -31.34 -14.33 14.90
C ASN A 518 -29.84 -14.34 15.31
N THR A 519 -29.16 -15.46 15.06
CA THR A 519 -27.73 -15.61 15.37
C THR A 519 -26.97 -15.97 14.11
N GLY A 520 -26.11 -15.08 13.64
CA GLY A 520 -25.22 -15.30 12.50
C GLY A 520 -24.00 -16.14 12.90
N TYR A 521 -23.41 -16.81 11.92
CA TYR A 521 -22.19 -17.58 12.09
C TYR A 521 -21.14 -17.18 11.06
N GLY A 522 -19.91 -16.94 11.48
CA GLY A 522 -18.88 -16.59 10.54
C GLY A 522 -17.47 -16.70 11.09
N SER A 523 -16.50 -16.48 10.21
CA SER A 523 -15.11 -16.50 10.60
C SER A 523 -14.62 -15.16 11.15
N THR A 524 -13.60 -15.23 11.99
CA THR A 524 -12.79 -14.08 12.41
C THR A 524 -11.32 -14.46 12.36
N ILE A 525 -10.45 -13.45 12.22
CA ILE A 525 -9.03 -13.60 12.48
C ILE A 525 -8.67 -12.82 13.74
N PHE A 526 -7.68 -13.33 14.48
CA PHE A 526 -6.95 -12.54 15.45
C PHE A 526 -5.61 -12.15 14.86
N ALA A 527 -5.22 -10.88 14.97
CA ALA A 527 -3.90 -10.40 14.58
C ALA A 527 -3.48 -9.23 15.48
N VAL A 528 -2.20 -9.16 15.86
CA VAL A 528 -1.72 -8.10 16.76
C VAL A 528 -1.92 -6.71 16.14
N LYS A 529 -1.43 -6.50 14.92
CA LYS A 529 -1.51 -5.21 14.22
C LYS A 529 -1.66 -5.41 12.70
N PRO A 530 -2.85 -5.76 12.22
CA PRO A 530 -3.07 -6.03 10.81
C PRO A 530 -3.25 -4.76 9.97
N GLY A 531 -2.93 -4.88 8.67
CA GLY A 531 -3.33 -3.93 7.64
C GLY A 531 -2.28 -2.89 7.25
N ASP A 532 -0.99 -3.15 7.48
CA ASP A 532 0.07 -2.35 6.91
C ASP A 532 0.29 -2.71 5.43
N GLY A 533 0.33 -1.72 4.55
CA GLY A 533 0.55 -1.95 3.12
C GLY A 533 -0.50 -1.34 2.19
N SER A 534 -0.60 -1.83 0.94
CA SER A 534 -1.40 -1.22 -0.14
C SER A 534 -2.71 -1.92 -0.47
N ALA A 535 -2.77 -3.24 -0.40
CA ALA A 535 -3.95 -4.02 -0.81
C ALA A 535 -5.03 -4.10 0.28
N ARG A 536 -5.33 -2.96 0.92
CA ARG A 536 -6.20 -2.88 2.12
C ARG A 536 -7.64 -3.25 1.86
N GLU A 537 -8.17 -2.84 0.71
CA GLU A 537 -9.53 -3.16 0.30
C GLU A 537 -9.66 -4.67 0.06
N GLN A 538 -8.76 -5.25 -0.73
CA GLN A 538 -8.77 -6.69 -1.02
C GLN A 538 -8.51 -7.53 0.24
N ALA A 539 -7.65 -7.05 1.14
CA ALA A 539 -7.41 -7.72 2.43
C ALA A 539 -8.67 -7.82 3.31
N ALA A 540 -9.58 -6.85 3.20
CA ALA A 540 -10.87 -6.87 3.89
C ALA A 540 -11.95 -7.65 3.11
N SER A 541 -12.13 -7.31 1.82
CA SER A 541 -13.19 -7.90 0.99
C SER A 541 -13.05 -9.40 0.81
N CYS A 542 -11.84 -9.91 0.68
CA CYS A 542 -11.60 -11.35 0.52
C CYS A 542 -12.01 -12.15 1.75
N GLN A 543 -11.78 -11.64 2.95
CA GLN A 543 -12.26 -12.26 4.19
C GLN A 543 -13.80 -12.26 4.23
N LYS A 544 -14.44 -11.13 3.86
CA LYS A 544 -15.91 -11.05 3.81
C LYS A 544 -16.49 -12.02 2.80
N VAL A 545 -15.91 -12.14 1.62
CA VAL A 545 -16.33 -13.09 0.56
C VAL A 545 -16.27 -14.54 1.07
N LEU A 546 -15.34 -14.86 1.96
CA LEU A 546 -15.19 -16.17 2.61
C LEU A 546 -16.05 -16.32 3.88
N GLY A 547 -16.98 -15.39 4.15
CA GLY A 547 -17.86 -15.46 5.32
C GLY A 547 -17.27 -14.85 6.59
N GLY A 548 -16.27 -13.96 6.47
CA GLY A 548 -15.72 -13.20 7.58
C GLY A 548 -16.68 -12.13 8.10
N TRP A 549 -16.84 -12.03 9.43
CA TRP A 549 -17.67 -11.03 10.10
C TRP A 549 -16.88 -10.04 10.93
N ALA A 550 -15.68 -10.40 11.34
CA ALA A 550 -14.88 -9.56 12.23
C ALA A 550 -13.38 -9.78 12.03
N ASN A 551 -12.61 -8.79 12.44
CA ASN A 551 -11.23 -8.96 12.87
C ASN A 551 -11.14 -8.60 14.35
N ILE A 552 -10.34 -9.32 15.13
CA ILE A 552 -9.99 -8.98 16.50
C ILE A 552 -8.50 -8.62 16.51
N ALA A 553 -8.16 -7.42 16.96
CA ALA A 553 -6.80 -6.92 16.91
C ALA A 553 -6.42 -6.18 18.21
N LYS A 554 -5.12 -6.07 18.51
CA LYS A 554 -4.63 -5.15 19.54
C LYS A 554 -4.70 -3.71 19.07
N GLU A 555 -4.33 -3.48 17.82
CA GLU A 555 -4.50 -2.21 17.09
C GLU A 555 -4.55 -2.46 15.58
N TYR A 556 -4.98 -1.48 14.81
CA TYR A 556 -4.91 -1.52 13.35
C TYR A 556 -3.72 -0.71 12.85
N ALA A 557 -2.93 -1.27 11.94
CA ALA A 557 -1.75 -0.61 11.40
C ALA A 557 -2.08 0.71 10.71
N THR A 558 -3.23 0.76 10.00
CA THR A 558 -3.70 1.97 9.34
C THR A 558 -5.21 2.18 9.52
N LYS A 559 -5.64 3.44 9.61
CA LYS A 559 -7.06 3.80 9.56
C LYS A 559 -7.74 3.20 8.31
N ARG A 560 -7.03 3.18 7.19
CA ARG A 560 -7.56 2.75 5.88
C ARG A 560 -7.94 1.27 5.85
N TYR A 561 -7.17 0.39 6.48
CA TYR A 561 -7.56 -1.03 6.56
C TYR A 561 -8.84 -1.19 7.40
N ARG A 562 -8.90 -0.47 8.53
CA ARG A 562 -10.09 -0.46 9.40
C ARG A 562 -11.33 0.05 8.66
N SER A 563 -11.22 1.16 7.90
CA SER A 563 -12.33 1.69 7.10
C SER A 563 -12.80 0.70 6.02
N ASN A 564 -11.89 -0.05 5.41
CA ASN A 564 -12.27 -1.08 4.45
C ASN A 564 -13.01 -2.26 5.10
N LEU A 565 -12.63 -2.67 6.31
CA LEU A 565 -13.42 -3.66 7.08
C LEU A 565 -14.86 -3.17 7.28
N ILE A 566 -15.03 -1.92 7.71
CA ILE A 566 -16.35 -1.29 7.92
C ILE A 566 -17.15 -1.27 6.61
N ASN A 567 -16.56 -0.84 5.50
CA ASN A 567 -17.24 -0.78 4.20
C ASN A 567 -17.71 -2.17 3.71
N TRP A 568 -17.02 -3.22 4.16
CA TRP A 568 -17.44 -4.62 3.91
C TRP A 568 -18.33 -5.18 5.02
N GLY A 569 -18.84 -4.32 5.92
CA GLY A 569 -19.74 -4.73 7.01
C GLY A 569 -19.09 -5.67 8.02
N MET A 570 -17.76 -5.62 8.13
CA MET A 570 -17.01 -6.39 9.12
C MET A 570 -16.76 -5.54 10.37
N LEU A 571 -16.81 -6.19 11.52
CA LEU A 571 -16.60 -5.58 12.84
C LEU A 571 -15.09 -5.48 13.12
N PRO A 572 -14.51 -4.25 13.17
CA PRO A 572 -13.10 -4.06 13.43
C PRO A 572 -12.83 -3.97 14.93
N PHE A 573 -12.92 -5.08 15.64
CA PHE A 573 -12.74 -5.11 17.08
C PHE A 573 -11.31 -4.82 17.52
N ILE A 574 -11.18 -4.05 18.59
CA ILE A 574 -9.95 -3.82 19.35
C ILE A 574 -10.12 -4.49 20.72
N MET A 575 -9.12 -5.27 21.12
CA MET A 575 -9.05 -5.95 22.41
C MET A 575 -7.79 -5.50 23.15
N GLU A 576 -7.96 -4.83 24.27
CA GLU A 576 -6.84 -4.30 25.07
C GLU A 576 -6.23 -5.38 25.99
N GLU A 577 -7.08 -6.27 26.51
CA GLU A 577 -6.63 -7.35 27.40
C GLU A 577 -5.80 -8.40 26.62
N ASP A 578 -4.92 -9.09 27.35
CA ASP A 578 -4.16 -10.21 26.77
C ASP A 578 -4.97 -11.50 26.87
N PHE A 579 -5.25 -12.07 25.71
CA PHE A 579 -5.90 -13.36 25.60
C PHE A 579 -5.27 -14.15 24.44
N ALA A 580 -4.90 -15.39 24.70
CA ALA A 580 -4.36 -16.29 23.70
C ALA A 580 -5.50 -17.07 23.02
N PHE A 581 -5.81 -16.64 21.79
CA PHE A 581 -6.71 -17.41 20.93
C PHE A 581 -6.01 -18.62 20.35
N ASP A 582 -6.79 -19.66 20.13
CA ASP A 582 -6.43 -20.80 19.30
C ASP A 582 -7.30 -20.82 18.03
N ASN A 583 -6.78 -21.42 16.95
CA ASN A 583 -7.63 -21.74 15.81
C ASN A 583 -8.78 -22.62 16.29
N ASP A 584 -9.95 -22.42 15.72
CA ASP A 584 -11.20 -23.09 16.07
C ASP A 584 -11.85 -22.64 17.40
N ASP A 585 -11.33 -21.63 18.11
CA ASP A 585 -12.06 -21.01 19.22
C ASP A 585 -13.40 -20.43 18.74
N TYR A 586 -14.43 -20.56 19.57
CA TYR A 586 -15.76 -20.00 19.33
C TYR A 586 -15.99 -18.77 20.21
N VAL A 587 -16.26 -17.64 19.60
CA VAL A 587 -16.54 -16.36 20.27
C VAL A 587 -18.00 -15.98 20.05
N PHE A 588 -18.80 -16.02 21.11
CA PHE A 588 -20.22 -15.63 21.06
C PHE A 588 -20.39 -14.19 21.52
N ILE A 589 -21.13 -13.40 20.74
CA ILE A 589 -21.39 -11.99 21.01
C ILE A 589 -22.92 -11.79 21.04
N PRO A 590 -23.54 -11.81 22.23
CA PRO A 590 -24.97 -11.59 22.37
C PRO A 590 -25.32 -10.13 22.13
N GLY A 591 -26.41 -9.85 21.42
CA GLY A 591 -26.93 -8.50 21.21
C GLY A 591 -26.01 -7.57 20.43
N ILE A 592 -25.15 -8.09 19.56
CA ILE A 592 -24.17 -7.28 18.81
C ILE A 592 -24.84 -6.19 17.96
N ARG A 593 -25.97 -6.49 17.34
CA ARG A 593 -26.69 -5.50 16.52
C ARG A 593 -27.18 -4.34 17.38
N GLU A 594 -27.75 -4.63 18.53
CA GLU A 594 -28.20 -3.63 19.53
C GLU A 594 -27.00 -2.79 20.02
N ALA A 595 -25.88 -3.42 20.38
CA ALA A 595 -24.67 -2.75 20.84
C ALA A 595 -24.10 -1.79 19.78
N VAL A 596 -24.08 -2.18 18.51
CA VAL A 596 -23.67 -1.30 17.39
C VAL A 596 -24.64 -0.12 17.27
N GLN A 597 -25.94 -0.36 17.36
CA GLN A 597 -26.98 0.68 17.25
C GLN A 597 -26.94 1.67 18.42
N ASN A 598 -26.74 1.17 19.63
CA ASN A 598 -26.72 1.99 20.87
C ASN A 598 -25.38 2.72 21.06
N LYS A 599 -24.38 2.45 20.21
CA LYS A 599 -23.04 3.04 20.31
C LYS A 599 -22.29 2.61 21.58
N ASP A 600 -22.47 1.36 22.00
CA ASP A 600 -21.81 0.84 23.19
C ASP A 600 -20.29 0.90 23.03
N GLU A 601 -19.60 1.44 24.03
CA GLU A 601 -18.14 1.56 24.01
C GLU A 601 -17.46 0.20 24.21
N ILE A 602 -18.06 -0.66 25.04
CA ILE A 602 -17.57 -2.00 25.36
C ILE A 602 -18.62 -3.00 24.93
N ILE A 603 -18.21 -3.96 24.13
CA ILE A 603 -19.04 -5.07 23.65
C ILE A 603 -18.55 -6.34 24.31
N LYS A 604 -19.40 -6.98 25.11
CA LYS A 604 -19.07 -8.22 25.78
C LYS A 604 -19.10 -9.39 24.79
N ALA A 605 -18.02 -10.15 24.75
CA ALA A 605 -17.89 -11.37 23.98
C ALA A 605 -17.47 -12.52 24.89
N TYR A 606 -17.78 -13.76 24.51
CA TYR A 606 -17.55 -14.92 25.34
C TYR A 606 -16.90 -16.03 24.54
N VAL A 607 -15.73 -16.53 24.96
CA VAL A 607 -15.06 -17.66 24.32
C VAL A 607 -15.69 -18.95 24.85
N VAL A 608 -16.58 -19.51 24.04
CA VAL A 608 -17.50 -20.59 24.46
C VAL A 608 -16.77 -21.85 24.90
N ASN A 609 -15.79 -22.29 24.11
CA ASN A 609 -15.00 -23.50 24.38
C ASN A 609 -13.87 -23.30 25.41
N LYS A 610 -13.79 -22.11 26.03
CA LYS A 610 -12.87 -21.78 27.15
C LYS A 610 -13.72 -21.30 28.35
N ASP A 611 -14.67 -22.09 28.77
CA ASP A 611 -15.57 -21.86 29.92
C ASP A 611 -16.30 -20.51 29.86
N PHE A 612 -16.70 -20.09 28.67
CA PHE A 612 -17.30 -18.76 28.44
C PHE A 612 -16.46 -17.61 28.99
N LYS A 613 -15.12 -17.69 28.83
CA LYS A 613 -14.22 -16.59 29.20
C LYS A 613 -14.72 -15.31 28.56
N GLU A 614 -15.05 -14.34 29.41
CA GLU A 614 -15.50 -13.02 28.99
C GLU A 614 -14.35 -12.18 28.47
N LEU A 615 -14.60 -11.48 27.38
CA LEU A 615 -13.69 -10.53 26.72
C LEU A 615 -14.40 -9.20 26.50
N ASP A 616 -13.67 -8.12 26.66
CA ASP A 616 -14.10 -6.76 26.36
C ASP A 616 -13.60 -6.34 24.98
N LEU A 617 -14.51 -6.19 24.02
CA LEU A 617 -14.21 -5.75 22.66
C LEU A 617 -14.68 -4.31 22.46
N LYS A 618 -13.90 -3.52 21.70
CA LYS A 618 -14.24 -2.13 21.35
C LYS A 618 -14.26 -1.98 19.84
N LEU A 619 -15.23 -1.23 19.32
CA LEU A 619 -15.25 -0.85 17.90
C LEU A 619 -14.49 0.44 17.61
N GLY A 620 -14.20 1.23 18.65
CA GLY A 620 -13.65 2.56 18.53
C GLY A 620 -14.66 3.56 17.93
N SER A 621 -14.17 4.70 17.50
CA SER A 621 -15.03 5.74 16.91
C SER A 621 -15.60 5.30 15.56
N LEU A 622 -16.93 5.36 15.42
CA LEU A 622 -17.68 5.11 14.19
C LEU A 622 -18.69 6.24 13.97
N THR A 623 -18.87 6.66 12.71
CA THR A 623 -19.98 7.53 12.32
C THR A 623 -21.30 6.76 12.30
N ASP A 624 -22.43 7.46 12.22
CA ASP A 624 -23.74 6.82 12.14
C ASP A 624 -23.88 6.02 10.81
N ASP A 625 -23.35 6.54 9.71
CA ASP A 625 -23.32 5.85 8.43
C ASP A 625 -22.46 4.58 8.48
N GLU A 626 -21.28 4.63 9.11
CA GLU A 626 -20.43 3.45 9.29
C GLU A 626 -21.12 2.36 10.12
N ARG A 627 -21.88 2.73 11.15
CA ARG A 627 -22.70 1.78 11.93
C ARG A 627 -23.78 1.16 11.07
N GLN A 628 -24.48 1.97 10.28
CA GLN A 628 -25.52 1.47 9.39
C GLN A 628 -24.96 0.54 8.31
N ILE A 629 -23.79 0.85 7.74
CA ILE A 629 -23.08 -0.03 6.78
C ILE A 629 -22.80 -1.40 7.42
N ILE A 630 -22.32 -1.43 8.66
CA ILE A 630 -22.09 -2.69 9.40
C ILE A 630 -23.40 -3.44 9.59
N MET A 631 -24.46 -2.75 10.01
CA MET A 631 -25.79 -3.36 10.23
C MET A 631 -26.42 -3.89 8.95
N ASP A 632 -26.21 -3.22 7.81
CA ASP A 632 -26.71 -3.65 6.50
C ASP A 632 -25.86 -4.75 5.85
N GLY A 633 -24.70 -5.08 6.45
CA GLY A 633 -23.81 -6.16 6.03
C GLY A 633 -22.72 -5.75 5.05
N CYS A 634 -22.86 -4.64 4.33
CA CYS A 634 -21.81 -3.99 3.53
C CYS A 634 -22.31 -2.67 2.93
N LEU A 635 -21.36 -1.88 2.40
CA LEU A 635 -21.64 -0.62 1.73
C LEU A 635 -22.57 -0.76 0.51
N ILE A 636 -22.49 -1.87 -0.23
CA ILE A 636 -23.36 -2.16 -1.40
C ILE A 636 -24.81 -2.23 -0.94
N ASN A 637 -25.09 -2.98 0.15
CA ASN A 637 -26.43 -3.10 0.71
C ASN A 637 -26.92 -1.76 1.28
N TYR A 638 -26.07 -1.03 1.98
CA TYR A 638 -26.38 0.29 2.50
C TYR A 638 -26.94 1.21 1.40
N TYR A 639 -26.25 1.31 0.26
CA TYR A 639 -26.73 2.12 -0.85
C TYR A 639 -27.90 1.53 -1.64
N LYS A 640 -28.09 0.21 -1.58
CA LYS A 640 -29.27 -0.42 -2.16
C LYS A 640 -30.55 -0.13 -1.34
N ASN A 641 -30.40 0.06 -0.04
CA ASN A 641 -31.51 0.27 0.90
C ASN A 641 -31.82 1.77 1.11
N ASN A 642 -30.88 2.68 0.79
CA ASN A 642 -30.98 4.14 0.94
C ASN A 642 -30.73 4.85 -0.42
#